data_b692b4790b4dc2e0621f8e39946a698a
#
_entry.id   b692b4790b4dc2e0621f8e39946a698a
#
_cell.length_a   1.000
_cell.length_b   1.000
_cell.length_c   1.000
_cell.angle_alpha   90.00
_cell.angle_beta   90.00
_cell.angle_gamma   90.00
#
_symmetry.space_group_name_H-M   'P 1'
#
loop_
_entity.id
_entity.type
_entity.pdbx_description
1 polymer ?
#
loop_
_entity_poly.entity_id
_entity_poly.type
_entity_poly.pdbx_seq_one_letter_code
_entity_poly.pdbx_strand_id
1 'polypeptide(L)'
;MNRPVRWVTYASLGLAGLVAALGLVVVAYGAYLATFLALPKSDEHPPLHLYSGPFLLQPDLLLVHSHLLERLQRLGYRRVTLPVQAPGDYQLTDEALTVYLHPQPEGHVGATMVTLRLNQGRVTDVLSPLDGTPLFHIFLEPELLSGVRGESRQMREWIPLAQIPPQIVETVLTIEDRRFYSHFGIDPVAVGRALWINFTKGGVVQGGSTITQQLAKNLFYSPRRTMGRKFKEALAALVLEVKYTKQDILESYLNEIYLGQAGFVSIFGVGEAAHRYFGKTLQELTVEEVAMIAGLIKGPNSYAPTKHPEPAKQRRDVVLRRLRETGLLTEEAWKRAKDEPVRVTPSEDVLTDAPYFVDAVLHQVEEAGVVPLPEGLRIDSTLDPMIQQAATESLEKGLAKLEALHPHLTSALESVQGAVVVLDPQSGSVLALVGGRDYRRSQFNRAVQARRQPGSLFKPFVYLAALEAAREGQAGQLTAASLLVDEPVTFESETGTWSPQNYDKQFHGPVTMRNALEQSFNVPAVRAAKTLGTKPIVQLLHRLGVTSAIGDDLSSVALGSSSVSLMEITAAYGAVANGGVAVKPAAVRSTRDRRGDIIWNAVPDRQQAVSPQGAYVLTSLLEGVIQRGTASKARAIGLQGSVAGKTGTTDGYRDAWFVGYTSDVVIGVWVGFDDERALRLTGSQAALPIWMDLAGRIIPPTVPAFVMPPGIVARTIDPKTGQLATSQCPEQVSEVFIEGTEPSVYCEVHGGGIWERLKHTFGFP
;
A
#
# COMPACT_ATOMS: atom_id res chain seq x y z
N MET A 1 56.75 49.18 -43.00
CA MET A 1 55.56 49.28 -42.14
C MET A 1 54.38 48.57 -42.79
N ASN A 2 54.29 47.21 -42.77
CA ASN A 2 53.11 46.51 -43.34
C ASN A 2 52.91 45.10 -42.72
N ARG A 3 53.38 44.82 -41.46
CA ARG A 3 53.13 43.51 -40.79
C ARG A 3 51.90 43.46 -39.90
N PRO A 4 51.38 44.49 -39.24
CA PRO A 4 50.21 44.33 -38.30
C PRO A 4 48.89 44.07 -39.04
N VAL A 5 48.67 44.56 -40.24
CA VAL A 5 47.40 44.46 -40.94
C VAL A 5 47.07 43.02 -41.37
N ARG A 6 48.09 42.24 -41.77
CA ARG A 6 47.89 40.84 -42.15
C ARG A 6 47.49 39.92 -41.01
N TRP A 7 47.98 40.13 -39.78
CA TRP A 7 47.60 39.34 -38.61
C TRP A 7 46.13 39.59 -38.18
N VAL A 8 45.64 40.81 -38.28
CA VAL A 8 44.24 41.14 -37.97
C VAL A 8 43.32 40.49 -39.02
N THR A 9 43.71 40.45 -40.31
CA THR A 9 42.90 39.84 -41.36
C THR A 9 42.86 38.28 -41.23
N TYR A 10 43.97 37.66 -40.88
CA TYR A 10 44.00 36.19 -40.63
C TYR A 10 43.25 35.83 -39.35
N ALA A 11 43.33 36.63 -38.28
CA ALA A 11 42.57 36.46 -37.05
C ALA A 11 41.08 36.61 -37.27
N SER A 12 40.65 37.59 -38.07
CA SER A 12 39.24 37.83 -38.42
C SER A 12 38.68 36.71 -39.32
N LEU A 13 39.45 36.18 -40.31
CA LEU A 13 39.10 35.06 -41.12
C LEU A 13 39.04 33.75 -40.31
N GLY A 14 39.97 33.53 -39.39
CA GLY A 14 39.95 32.40 -38.47
C GLY A 14 38.73 32.45 -37.52
N LEU A 15 38.39 33.62 -36.97
CA LEU A 15 37.20 33.82 -36.15
C LEU A 15 35.92 33.59 -36.94
N ALA A 16 35.83 34.12 -38.19
CA ALA A 16 34.69 33.88 -39.08
C ALA A 16 34.53 32.40 -39.42
N GLY A 17 35.65 31.69 -39.71
CA GLY A 17 35.64 30.24 -39.91
C GLY A 17 35.19 29.44 -38.71
N LEU A 18 35.64 29.83 -37.50
CA LEU A 18 35.20 29.20 -36.25
C LEU A 18 33.71 29.42 -35.97
N VAL A 19 33.20 30.64 -36.22
CA VAL A 19 31.77 30.95 -36.04
C VAL A 19 30.91 30.18 -37.10
N ALA A 20 31.39 30.04 -38.34
CA ALA A 20 30.71 29.24 -39.37
C ALA A 20 30.69 27.76 -39.03
N ALA A 21 31.80 27.22 -38.52
CA ALA A 21 31.89 25.81 -38.07
C ALA A 21 30.96 25.55 -36.86
N LEU A 22 30.95 26.48 -35.90
CA LEU A 22 30.04 26.38 -34.71
C LEU A 22 28.58 26.48 -35.17
N GLY A 23 28.26 27.34 -36.15
CA GLY A 23 26.92 27.45 -36.73
C GLY A 23 26.48 26.16 -37.42
N LEU A 24 27.38 25.50 -38.18
CA LEU A 24 27.11 24.19 -38.80
C LEU A 24 26.86 23.10 -37.76
N VAL A 25 27.60 23.05 -36.69
CA VAL A 25 27.38 22.10 -35.55
C VAL A 25 26.03 22.34 -34.93
N VAL A 26 25.63 23.59 -34.70
CA VAL A 26 24.32 23.93 -34.13
C VAL A 26 23.18 23.54 -35.06
N VAL A 27 23.33 23.77 -36.38
CA VAL A 27 22.32 23.36 -37.38
C VAL A 27 22.23 21.83 -37.46
N ALA A 28 23.37 21.14 -37.55
CA ALA A 28 23.39 19.67 -37.57
C ALA A 28 22.77 19.05 -36.31
N TYR A 29 23.08 19.61 -35.13
CA TYR A 29 22.45 19.19 -33.90
C TYR A 29 20.96 19.52 -33.82
N GLY A 30 20.54 20.67 -34.38
CA GLY A 30 19.11 21.02 -34.52
C GLY A 30 18.36 20.06 -35.44
N ALA A 31 18.96 19.70 -36.59
CA ALA A 31 18.41 18.69 -37.50
C ALA A 31 18.30 17.31 -36.84
N TYR A 32 19.31 16.90 -36.09
CA TYR A 32 19.28 15.69 -35.27
C TYR A 32 18.15 15.75 -34.22
N LEU A 33 18.01 16.83 -33.49
CA LEU A 33 16.90 17.01 -32.54
C LEU A 33 15.54 16.95 -33.23
N ALA A 34 15.40 17.48 -34.45
CA ALA A 34 14.15 17.47 -35.19
C ALA A 34 13.64 16.05 -35.52
N THR A 35 14.52 15.04 -35.53
CA THR A 35 14.12 13.64 -35.76
C THR A 35 13.46 13.02 -34.51
N PHE A 36 13.79 13.51 -33.32
CA PHE A 36 13.31 12.94 -32.02
C PHE A 36 12.28 13.81 -31.31
N LEU A 37 12.27 15.13 -31.53
CA LEU A 37 11.33 16.02 -30.87
C LEU A 37 9.95 15.90 -31.55
N ALA A 38 9.00 15.29 -30.84
CA ALA A 38 7.60 15.25 -31.21
C ALA A 38 6.74 15.82 -30.09
N LEU A 39 5.69 16.59 -30.47
CA LEU A 39 4.68 16.99 -29.48
C LEU A 39 3.69 15.84 -29.35
N PRO A 40 3.24 15.56 -28.10
CA PRO A 40 2.21 14.57 -27.85
C PRO A 40 0.89 14.98 -28.49
N LYS A 41 0.14 14.01 -29.00
CA LYS A 41 -1.18 14.20 -29.59
C LYS A 41 -2.24 13.49 -28.76
N SER A 42 -3.48 13.98 -28.86
CA SER A 42 -4.64 13.50 -28.11
C SER A 42 -4.84 11.97 -28.14
N ASP A 43 -4.52 11.31 -29.26
CA ASP A 43 -4.81 9.86 -29.44
C ASP A 43 -3.61 8.95 -29.15
N GLU A 44 -2.45 9.51 -28.78
CA GLU A 44 -1.20 8.76 -28.64
C GLU A 44 -0.94 8.21 -27.23
N HIS A 45 -1.74 8.61 -26.22
CA HIS A 45 -1.51 8.22 -24.82
C HIS A 45 -2.69 7.47 -24.21
N PRO A 46 -2.86 6.16 -24.47
CA PRO A 46 -3.88 5.38 -23.79
C PRO A 46 -3.59 5.32 -22.29
N PRO A 47 -4.64 5.34 -21.45
CA PRO A 47 -4.47 5.30 -20.00
C PRO A 47 -3.84 3.98 -19.54
N LEU A 48 -3.09 4.05 -18.45
CA LEU A 48 -2.73 2.87 -17.68
C LEU A 48 -4.00 2.34 -17.00
N HIS A 49 -4.27 1.05 -17.16
CA HIS A 49 -5.42 0.39 -16.55
C HIS A 49 -4.97 -0.53 -15.41
N LEU A 50 -5.49 -0.28 -14.20
CA LEU A 50 -5.29 -1.15 -13.05
C LEU A 50 -6.56 -1.96 -12.81
N TYR A 51 -6.41 -3.27 -12.78
CA TYR A 51 -7.49 -4.22 -12.54
C TYR A 51 -7.33 -4.94 -11.20
N SER A 52 -8.45 -5.35 -10.60
CA SER A 52 -8.50 -6.22 -9.43
C SER A 52 -7.94 -7.61 -9.71
N GLY A 53 -7.79 -8.42 -8.68
CA GLY A 53 -7.61 -9.86 -8.84
C GLY A 53 -8.86 -10.50 -9.48
N PRO A 54 -8.69 -11.54 -10.33
CA PRO A 54 -9.80 -12.33 -10.83
C PRO A 54 -10.39 -13.15 -9.69
N PHE A 55 -11.72 -13.35 -9.70
CA PHE A 55 -12.40 -14.14 -8.68
C PHE A 55 -12.68 -15.57 -9.20
N LEU A 56 -12.15 -16.59 -8.52
CA LEU A 56 -12.30 -17.99 -8.90
C LEU A 56 -13.68 -18.52 -8.48
N LEU A 57 -14.42 -19.07 -9.45
CA LEU A 57 -15.66 -19.82 -9.22
C LEU A 57 -15.30 -21.27 -8.97
N GLN A 58 -15.56 -21.76 -7.76
CA GLN A 58 -15.17 -23.12 -7.35
C GLN A 58 -16.20 -23.72 -6.39
N PRO A 59 -16.21 -25.05 -6.21
CA PRO A 59 -16.97 -25.70 -5.15
C PRO A 59 -16.62 -25.15 -3.76
N ASP A 60 -17.52 -25.35 -2.81
CA ASP A 60 -17.45 -24.90 -1.41
C ASP A 60 -17.60 -23.38 -1.16
N LEU A 61 -17.73 -22.55 -2.20
CA LEU A 61 -18.05 -21.14 -2.03
C LEU A 61 -19.43 -20.96 -1.39
N LEU A 62 -19.52 -20.11 -0.37
CA LEU A 62 -20.79 -19.62 0.17
C LEU A 62 -21.17 -18.32 -0.53
N LEU A 63 -22.33 -18.26 -1.20
CA LEU A 63 -22.75 -17.09 -1.97
C LEU A 63 -22.71 -15.79 -1.17
N VAL A 64 -23.12 -15.83 0.10
CA VAL A 64 -23.17 -14.65 0.97
C VAL A 64 -21.75 -14.18 1.35
N HIS A 65 -20.87 -15.11 1.80
CA HIS A 65 -19.53 -14.74 2.27
C HIS A 65 -18.54 -14.44 1.13
N SER A 66 -18.78 -15.02 -0.06
CA SER A 66 -18.01 -14.69 -1.26
C SER A 66 -18.46 -13.37 -1.90
N HIS A 67 -19.58 -12.79 -1.43
CA HIS A 67 -20.20 -11.60 -2.04
C HIS A 67 -20.45 -11.77 -3.55
N LEU A 68 -20.72 -13.00 -3.99
CA LEU A 68 -20.75 -13.30 -5.43
C LEU A 68 -21.80 -12.47 -6.17
N LEU A 69 -22.99 -12.27 -5.60
CA LEU A 69 -24.03 -11.47 -6.25
C LEU A 69 -23.67 -9.98 -6.32
N GLU A 70 -23.00 -9.45 -5.31
CA GLU A 70 -22.50 -8.06 -5.30
C GLU A 70 -21.40 -7.87 -6.35
N ARG A 71 -20.48 -8.87 -6.49
CA ARG A 71 -19.46 -8.86 -7.55
C ARG A 71 -20.08 -8.84 -8.94
N LEU A 72 -21.11 -9.67 -9.18
CA LEU A 72 -21.84 -9.66 -10.45
C LEU A 72 -22.47 -8.29 -10.73
N GLN A 73 -23.07 -7.64 -9.72
CA GLN A 73 -23.65 -6.30 -9.86
C GLN A 73 -22.58 -5.24 -10.17
N ARG A 74 -21.44 -5.25 -9.49
CA ARG A 74 -20.32 -4.31 -9.74
C ARG A 74 -19.73 -4.47 -11.13
N LEU A 75 -19.72 -5.70 -11.66
CA LEU A 75 -19.28 -6.00 -13.04
C LEU A 75 -20.38 -5.74 -14.09
N GLY A 76 -21.53 -5.22 -13.69
CA GLY A 76 -22.61 -4.85 -14.61
C GLY A 76 -23.49 -6.02 -15.06
N TYR A 77 -23.40 -7.17 -14.39
CA TYR A 77 -24.30 -8.29 -14.70
C TYR A 77 -25.74 -8.00 -14.32
N ARG A 78 -26.66 -8.42 -15.17
CA ARG A 78 -28.10 -8.19 -15.01
C ARG A 78 -28.82 -9.48 -14.59
N ARG A 79 -29.57 -9.42 -13.49
CA ARG A 79 -30.43 -10.54 -13.06
C ARG A 79 -31.61 -10.69 -14.01
N VAL A 80 -31.83 -11.90 -14.53
CA VAL A 80 -32.96 -12.24 -15.38
C VAL A 80 -33.84 -13.34 -14.73
N THR A 81 -35.14 -13.31 -15.03
CA THR A 81 -36.10 -14.35 -14.58
C THR A 81 -36.31 -15.46 -15.59
N LEU A 82 -35.98 -15.19 -16.86
CA LEU A 82 -35.99 -16.15 -17.97
C LEU A 82 -34.61 -16.82 -18.08
N PRO A 83 -34.50 -17.95 -18.84
CA PRO A 83 -33.19 -18.55 -19.09
C PRO A 83 -32.19 -17.53 -19.65
N VAL A 84 -30.96 -17.62 -19.19
CA VAL A 84 -29.86 -16.73 -19.57
C VAL A 84 -29.56 -16.87 -21.06
N GLN A 85 -29.54 -15.76 -21.81
CA GLN A 85 -29.38 -15.77 -23.26
C GLN A 85 -28.24 -14.89 -23.79
N ALA A 86 -27.79 -13.91 -23.02
CA ALA A 86 -26.78 -12.98 -23.44
C ALA A 86 -25.63 -12.86 -22.42
N PRO A 87 -24.38 -12.59 -22.87
CA PRO A 87 -23.29 -12.27 -21.96
C PRO A 87 -23.66 -11.10 -21.05
N GLY A 88 -23.32 -11.20 -19.77
CA GLY A 88 -23.71 -10.24 -18.75
C GLY A 88 -25.08 -10.50 -18.09
N ASP A 89 -25.80 -11.56 -18.46
CA ASP A 89 -27.01 -11.98 -17.74
C ASP A 89 -26.70 -13.08 -16.72
N TYR A 90 -27.41 -13.07 -15.60
CA TYR A 90 -27.42 -14.19 -14.66
C TYR A 90 -28.81 -14.54 -14.14
N GLN A 91 -29.04 -15.80 -13.83
CA GLN A 91 -30.27 -16.32 -13.22
C GLN A 91 -29.93 -16.99 -11.90
N LEU A 92 -30.65 -16.64 -10.85
CA LEU A 92 -30.52 -17.25 -9.54
C LEU A 92 -31.83 -17.95 -9.17
N THR A 93 -31.74 -19.23 -8.86
CA THR A 93 -32.78 -20.06 -8.25
C THR A 93 -32.26 -20.60 -6.92
N ASP A 94 -33.11 -21.32 -6.18
CA ASP A 94 -32.70 -21.96 -4.91
C ASP A 94 -31.65 -23.06 -5.10
N GLU A 95 -31.62 -23.69 -6.29
CA GLU A 95 -30.79 -24.85 -6.62
C GLU A 95 -29.56 -24.49 -7.47
N ALA A 96 -29.56 -23.34 -8.15
CA ALA A 96 -28.49 -22.97 -9.07
C ALA A 96 -28.37 -21.46 -9.30
N LEU A 97 -27.13 -21.05 -9.56
CA LEU A 97 -26.79 -19.75 -10.13
C LEU A 97 -26.19 -19.99 -11.52
N THR A 98 -26.89 -19.60 -12.58
CA THR A 98 -26.38 -19.65 -13.95
C THR A 98 -25.93 -18.28 -14.38
N VAL A 99 -24.69 -18.14 -14.84
CA VAL A 99 -24.07 -16.87 -15.26
C VAL A 99 -23.54 -17.02 -16.69
N TYR A 100 -23.84 -16.06 -17.55
CA TYR A 100 -23.21 -15.94 -18.86
C TYR A 100 -22.12 -14.89 -18.76
N LEU A 101 -20.87 -15.37 -18.63
CA LEU A 101 -19.70 -14.51 -18.43
C LEU A 101 -19.49 -13.58 -19.63
N HIS A 102 -19.02 -12.36 -19.36
CA HIS A 102 -18.58 -11.45 -20.42
C HIS A 102 -17.40 -12.06 -21.19
N PRO A 103 -17.26 -11.74 -22.49
CA PRO A 103 -16.08 -12.13 -23.26
C PRO A 103 -14.84 -11.57 -22.57
N GLN A 104 -13.89 -12.44 -22.25
CA GLN A 104 -12.62 -11.97 -21.70
C GLN A 104 -11.72 -11.46 -22.82
N PRO A 105 -11.07 -10.29 -22.69
CA PRO A 105 -10.23 -9.69 -23.75
C PRO A 105 -9.05 -10.57 -24.15
N GLU A 106 -8.70 -11.56 -23.36
CA GLU A 106 -7.49 -12.39 -23.48
C GLU A 106 -7.67 -13.68 -24.27
N GLY A 107 -8.54 -13.70 -25.26
CA GLY A 107 -8.41 -14.57 -26.42
C GLY A 107 -8.54 -16.07 -26.26
N HIS A 108 -8.82 -16.64 -25.08
CA HIS A 108 -8.86 -18.09 -24.90
C HIS A 108 -10.19 -18.65 -24.42
N VAL A 109 -11.10 -17.82 -23.93
CA VAL A 109 -12.46 -18.28 -23.59
C VAL A 109 -13.44 -17.26 -24.14
N GLY A 110 -14.13 -17.62 -25.21
CA GLY A 110 -15.32 -16.89 -25.67
C GLY A 110 -16.31 -16.75 -24.53
N ALA A 111 -17.32 -15.91 -24.68
CA ALA A 111 -18.38 -15.78 -23.69
C ALA A 111 -18.87 -17.19 -23.24
N THR A 112 -18.62 -17.54 -21.99
CA THR A 112 -18.84 -18.88 -21.45
C THR A 112 -20.01 -18.84 -20.48
N MET A 113 -20.98 -19.75 -20.66
CA MET A 113 -22.05 -19.91 -19.71
C MET A 113 -21.64 -20.95 -18.65
N VAL A 114 -21.87 -20.61 -17.39
CA VAL A 114 -21.49 -21.45 -16.23
C VAL A 114 -22.68 -21.60 -15.30
N THR A 115 -22.91 -22.81 -14.80
CA THR A 115 -23.91 -23.11 -13.78
C THR A 115 -23.22 -23.54 -12.49
N LEU A 116 -23.43 -22.78 -11.43
CA LEU A 116 -23.06 -23.14 -10.06
C LEU A 116 -24.24 -23.83 -9.42
N ARG A 117 -24.11 -25.12 -9.12
CA ARG A 117 -25.15 -25.86 -8.39
C ARG A 117 -25.08 -25.48 -6.92
N LEU A 118 -26.23 -25.23 -6.30
CA LEU A 118 -26.32 -24.73 -4.93
C LEU A 118 -27.01 -25.74 -4.01
N ASN A 119 -26.47 -25.86 -2.81
CA ASN A 119 -27.11 -26.52 -1.68
C ASN A 119 -27.04 -25.59 -0.46
N GLN A 120 -28.18 -25.08 -0.01
CA GLN A 120 -28.27 -24.13 1.09
C GLN A 120 -27.32 -22.91 0.93
N GLY A 121 -27.24 -22.37 -0.28
CA GLY A 121 -26.37 -21.23 -0.61
C GLY A 121 -24.86 -21.54 -0.72
N ARG A 122 -24.48 -22.83 -0.63
CA ARG A 122 -23.11 -23.31 -0.88
C ARG A 122 -23.02 -23.89 -2.29
N VAL A 123 -22.00 -23.51 -3.03
CA VAL A 123 -21.69 -24.09 -4.34
C VAL A 123 -21.20 -25.53 -4.15
N THR A 124 -21.88 -26.49 -4.75
CA THR A 124 -21.45 -27.89 -4.75
C THR A 124 -20.63 -28.26 -5.98
N ASP A 125 -21.02 -27.69 -7.13
CA ASP A 125 -20.42 -27.99 -8.42
C ASP A 125 -20.38 -26.74 -9.31
N VAL A 126 -19.39 -26.69 -10.18
CA VAL A 126 -19.27 -25.70 -11.27
C VAL A 126 -19.37 -26.47 -12.59
N LEU A 127 -20.44 -26.23 -13.34
CA LEU A 127 -20.80 -27.07 -14.48
C LEU A 127 -21.01 -26.26 -15.76
N SER A 128 -20.75 -26.87 -16.90
CA SER A 128 -21.23 -26.40 -18.20
C SER A 128 -22.75 -26.64 -18.30
N PRO A 129 -23.57 -25.62 -18.56
CA PRO A 129 -25.01 -25.80 -18.72
C PRO A 129 -25.39 -26.53 -20.01
N LEU A 130 -24.47 -26.70 -20.95
CA LEU A 130 -24.73 -27.37 -22.24
C LEU A 130 -24.77 -28.89 -22.14
N ASP A 131 -23.86 -29.46 -21.35
CA ASP A 131 -23.64 -30.91 -21.26
C ASP A 131 -23.48 -31.42 -19.82
N GLY A 132 -23.52 -30.53 -18.84
CA GLY A 132 -23.39 -30.89 -17.42
C GLY A 132 -21.97 -31.31 -17.01
N THR A 133 -20.96 -31.07 -17.86
CA THR A 133 -19.57 -31.41 -17.53
C THR A 133 -19.00 -30.47 -16.47
N PRO A 134 -18.17 -30.98 -15.51
CA PRO A 134 -17.48 -30.15 -14.54
C PRO A 134 -16.51 -29.16 -15.23
N LEU A 135 -16.56 -27.92 -14.82
CA LEU A 135 -15.65 -26.88 -15.26
C LEU A 135 -14.66 -26.53 -14.14
N PHE A 136 -13.40 -26.34 -14.52
CA PHE A 136 -12.32 -26.02 -13.60
C PHE A 136 -11.67 -24.70 -14.01
N HIS A 137 -11.14 -23.97 -13.02
CA HIS A 137 -10.42 -22.69 -13.25
C HIS A 137 -11.26 -21.64 -13.99
N ILE A 138 -12.53 -21.52 -13.64
CA ILE A 138 -13.42 -20.49 -14.15
C ILE A 138 -13.32 -19.25 -13.25
N PHE A 139 -13.06 -18.12 -13.87
CA PHE A 139 -12.93 -16.85 -13.16
C PHE A 139 -13.97 -15.85 -13.64
N LEU A 140 -14.49 -15.05 -12.71
CA LEU A 140 -15.09 -13.78 -13.09
C LEU A 140 -13.98 -12.83 -13.54
N GLU A 141 -14.30 -11.96 -14.50
CA GLU A 141 -13.38 -10.96 -14.98
C GLU A 141 -12.95 -9.99 -13.84
N PRO A 142 -11.72 -9.50 -13.90
CA PRO A 142 -11.24 -8.53 -12.93
C PRO A 142 -11.94 -7.17 -13.12
N GLU A 143 -12.25 -6.51 -12.02
CA GLU A 143 -12.86 -5.18 -11.99
C GLU A 143 -11.82 -4.09 -12.31
N LEU A 144 -12.18 -3.09 -13.12
CA LEU A 144 -11.33 -1.93 -13.37
C LEU A 144 -11.30 -1.03 -12.12
N LEU A 145 -10.16 -0.95 -11.45
CA LEU A 145 -9.98 -0.17 -10.22
C LEU A 145 -9.62 1.29 -10.51
N SER A 146 -8.83 1.53 -11.54
CA SER A 146 -8.35 2.87 -11.89
C SER A 146 -7.86 2.93 -13.33
N GLY A 147 -8.13 4.06 -14.01
CA GLY A 147 -7.47 4.43 -15.26
C GLY A 147 -6.49 5.58 -15.01
N VAL A 148 -5.19 5.32 -15.11
CA VAL A 148 -4.11 6.31 -14.95
C VAL A 148 -3.39 6.46 -16.28
N ARG A 149 -3.06 7.70 -16.72
CA ARG A 149 -2.39 7.95 -17.99
C ARG A 149 -0.91 8.31 -17.81
N GLY A 150 -0.01 7.69 -18.62
CA GLY A 150 1.35 8.13 -18.95
C GLY A 150 2.48 7.81 -17.96
N GLU A 151 3.72 8.10 -18.40
CA GLU A 151 5.01 7.69 -17.80
C GLU A 151 5.31 8.20 -16.38
N SER A 152 4.52 9.12 -15.83
CA SER A 152 4.82 9.80 -14.56
C SER A 152 3.64 9.87 -13.60
N ARG A 153 2.87 8.77 -13.44
CA ARG A 153 1.70 8.76 -12.53
C ARG A 153 0.73 9.92 -12.84
N GLN A 154 0.42 10.12 -14.13
CA GLN A 154 -0.32 11.27 -14.61
C GLN A 154 -1.76 10.86 -14.92
N MET A 155 -2.70 11.57 -14.34
CA MET A 155 -4.06 11.60 -14.86
C MET A 155 -4.13 12.77 -15.85
N ARG A 156 -4.46 12.49 -17.11
CA ARG A 156 -4.55 13.51 -18.15
C ARG A 156 -5.82 13.33 -18.96
N GLU A 157 -6.64 14.33 -18.96
CA GLU A 157 -7.63 14.54 -19.99
C GLU A 157 -7.03 15.55 -20.98
N TRP A 158 -6.74 15.12 -22.21
CA TRP A 158 -6.27 16.04 -23.24
C TRP A 158 -7.43 16.88 -23.73
N ILE A 159 -7.33 18.19 -23.58
CA ILE A 159 -8.35 19.13 -23.99
C ILE A 159 -7.83 19.90 -25.21
N PRO A 160 -8.47 19.78 -26.41
CA PRO A 160 -8.12 20.58 -27.57
C PRO A 160 -8.18 22.08 -27.26
N LEU A 161 -7.25 22.87 -27.83
CA LEU A 161 -7.17 24.32 -27.59
C LEU A 161 -8.49 25.04 -27.83
N ALA A 162 -9.24 24.61 -28.85
CA ALA A 162 -10.55 25.16 -29.19
C ALA A 162 -11.63 24.97 -28.06
N GLN A 163 -11.41 24.00 -27.16
CA GLN A 163 -12.30 23.73 -26.02
C GLN A 163 -11.82 24.39 -24.72
N ILE A 164 -10.60 24.95 -24.70
CA ILE A 164 -10.08 25.67 -23.54
C ILE A 164 -10.63 27.10 -23.56
N PRO A 165 -11.32 27.55 -22.52
CA PRO A 165 -11.88 28.90 -22.45
C PRO A 165 -10.81 29.98 -22.70
N PRO A 166 -11.10 31.01 -23.53
CA PRO A 166 -10.14 32.08 -23.84
C PRO A 166 -9.55 32.76 -22.60
N GLN A 167 -10.33 32.90 -21.55
CA GLN A 167 -9.92 33.48 -20.28
C GLN A 167 -8.72 32.75 -19.65
N ILE A 168 -8.66 31.40 -19.74
CA ILE A 168 -7.55 30.61 -19.24
C ILE A 168 -6.31 30.84 -20.09
N VAL A 169 -6.47 30.79 -21.41
CA VAL A 169 -5.40 31.02 -22.38
C VAL A 169 -4.77 32.40 -22.16
N GLU A 170 -5.58 33.45 -22.13
CA GLU A 170 -5.15 34.84 -21.93
C GLU A 170 -4.47 35.06 -20.58
N THR A 171 -4.97 34.41 -19.52
CA THR A 171 -4.38 34.48 -18.19
C THR A 171 -2.99 33.85 -18.18
N VAL A 172 -2.84 32.64 -18.74
CA VAL A 172 -1.55 31.92 -18.80
C VAL A 172 -0.54 32.71 -19.66
N LEU A 173 -0.95 33.18 -20.84
CA LEU A 173 -0.11 34.01 -21.71
C LEU A 173 0.33 35.31 -21.01
N THR A 174 -0.56 35.99 -20.31
CA THR A 174 -0.25 37.24 -19.59
C THR A 174 0.81 37.06 -18.50
N ILE A 175 0.80 35.91 -17.84
CA ILE A 175 1.69 35.62 -16.70
C ILE A 175 3.02 35.03 -17.15
N GLU A 176 2.99 34.08 -18.10
CA GLU A 176 4.15 33.30 -18.48
C GLU A 176 4.88 33.87 -19.70
N ASP A 177 4.13 34.27 -20.73
CA ASP A 177 4.73 34.68 -22.00
C ASP A 177 3.82 35.65 -22.80
N ARG A 178 3.77 36.90 -22.38
CA ARG A 178 2.88 37.92 -22.97
C ARG A 178 3.09 38.13 -24.49
N ARG A 179 4.30 37.84 -24.99
CA ARG A 179 4.67 38.03 -26.39
C ARG A 179 4.75 36.73 -27.16
N PHE A 180 4.12 35.68 -26.69
CA PHE A 180 4.18 34.33 -27.25
C PHE A 180 3.98 34.29 -28.75
N TYR A 181 3.00 35.01 -29.27
CA TYR A 181 2.71 35.08 -30.75
C TYR A 181 3.67 35.95 -31.54
N SER A 182 4.56 36.71 -30.91
CA SER A 182 5.45 37.69 -31.54
C SER A 182 6.92 37.32 -31.57
N HIS A 183 7.30 36.18 -31.01
CA HIS A 183 8.67 35.69 -31.04
C HIS A 183 8.72 34.25 -31.59
N PHE A 184 9.93 33.77 -31.91
CA PHE A 184 10.19 32.47 -32.49
C PHE A 184 10.94 31.58 -31.48
N GLY A 185 10.22 31.05 -30.49
CA GLY A 185 10.73 30.15 -29.45
C GLY A 185 11.55 30.81 -28.34
N ILE A 186 12.25 31.87 -28.63
CA ILE A 186 13.03 32.67 -27.67
C ILE A 186 12.56 34.13 -27.80
N ASP A 187 12.36 34.79 -26.64
CA ASP A 187 12.07 36.23 -26.58
C ASP A 187 13.31 37.03 -26.16
N PRO A 188 14.07 37.64 -27.12
CA PRO A 188 15.27 38.43 -26.76
C PRO A 188 14.98 39.61 -25.87
N VAL A 189 13.81 40.22 -26.00
CA VAL A 189 13.41 41.39 -25.20
C VAL A 189 13.12 40.96 -23.73
N ALA A 190 12.46 39.82 -23.55
CA ALA A 190 12.22 39.25 -22.23
C ALA A 190 13.55 38.85 -21.54
N VAL A 191 14.47 38.23 -22.30
CA VAL A 191 15.81 37.89 -21.82
C VAL A 191 16.58 39.11 -21.43
N GLY A 192 16.64 40.15 -22.28
CA GLY A 192 17.33 41.42 -21.98
C GLY A 192 16.75 42.12 -20.74
N ARG A 193 15.43 42.18 -20.63
CA ARG A 193 14.75 42.72 -19.45
C ARG A 193 15.07 41.95 -18.18
N ALA A 194 15.04 40.61 -18.23
CA ALA A 194 15.35 39.73 -17.10
C ALA A 194 16.81 39.92 -16.65
N LEU A 195 17.76 40.01 -17.57
CA LEU A 195 19.17 40.29 -17.27
C LEU A 195 19.35 41.63 -16.57
N TRP A 196 18.70 42.69 -17.08
CA TRP A 196 18.76 44.02 -16.47
C TRP A 196 18.21 44.04 -15.04
N ILE A 197 17.02 43.44 -14.81
CA ILE A 197 16.39 43.40 -13.50
C ILE A 197 17.22 42.56 -12.50
N ASN A 198 17.73 41.39 -12.93
CA ASN A 198 18.56 40.56 -12.09
C ASN A 198 19.89 41.21 -11.73
N PHE A 199 20.48 41.97 -12.68
CA PHE A 199 21.68 42.75 -12.44
C PHE A 199 21.44 43.89 -11.43
N THR A 200 20.35 44.61 -11.59
CA THR A 200 20.02 45.77 -10.70
C THR A 200 19.60 45.37 -9.30
N LYS A 201 19.04 44.15 -9.15
CA LYS A 201 18.60 43.63 -7.84
C LYS A 201 19.60 42.69 -7.16
N GLY A 202 20.75 42.41 -7.80
CA GLY A 202 21.82 41.58 -7.22
C GLY A 202 21.47 40.12 -7.04
N GLY A 203 20.45 39.58 -7.78
CA GLY A 203 20.01 38.18 -7.68
C GLY A 203 19.04 37.78 -8.77
N VAL A 204 18.76 36.49 -8.89
CA VAL A 204 17.82 35.97 -9.90
C VAL A 204 16.37 36.17 -9.43
N VAL A 205 15.81 37.33 -9.76
CA VAL A 205 14.45 37.73 -9.37
C VAL A 205 13.42 37.49 -10.47
N GLN A 206 13.84 37.61 -11.75
CA GLN A 206 12.95 37.44 -12.91
C GLN A 206 13.53 36.44 -13.92
N GLY A 207 12.69 35.52 -14.40
CA GLY A 207 12.98 34.60 -15.50
C GLY A 207 12.58 35.21 -16.85
N GLY A 208 13.34 34.88 -17.90
CA GLY A 208 13.06 35.26 -19.29
C GLY A 208 12.79 34.07 -20.20
N SER A 209 12.29 32.94 -19.65
CA SER A 209 11.97 31.74 -20.42
C SER A 209 10.59 31.86 -21.05
N THR A 210 10.45 31.46 -22.30
CA THR A 210 9.18 31.41 -23.06
C THR A 210 8.39 30.15 -22.76
N ILE A 211 7.10 30.12 -23.13
CA ILE A 211 6.24 28.94 -23.10
C ILE A 211 6.87 27.79 -23.87
N THR A 212 7.40 28.04 -25.09
CA THR A 212 8.05 27.01 -25.91
C THR A 212 9.28 26.42 -25.21
N GLN A 213 10.09 27.23 -24.52
CA GLN A 213 11.23 26.74 -23.73
C GLN A 213 10.78 25.94 -22.50
N GLN A 214 9.68 26.33 -21.84
CA GLN A 214 9.12 25.59 -20.71
C GLN A 214 8.57 24.25 -21.17
N LEU A 215 7.86 24.19 -22.30
CA LEU A 215 7.37 22.96 -22.92
C LEU A 215 8.52 22.03 -23.27
N ALA A 216 9.53 22.52 -23.98
CA ALA A 216 10.72 21.74 -24.32
C ALA A 216 11.43 21.17 -23.08
N LYS A 217 11.53 21.97 -22.01
CA LYS A 217 12.07 21.52 -20.72
C LYS A 217 11.23 20.38 -20.12
N ASN A 218 9.92 20.52 -20.12
CA ASN A 218 9.01 19.55 -19.47
C ASN A 218 8.98 18.21 -20.23
N LEU A 219 9.02 18.25 -21.57
CA LEU A 219 8.93 17.04 -22.41
C LEU A 219 10.25 16.27 -22.55
N PHE A 220 11.40 16.99 -22.64
CA PHE A 220 12.62 16.36 -23.14
C PHE A 220 13.82 16.43 -22.21
N TYR A 221 13.73 17.09 -21.07
CA TYR A 221 14.89 17.30 -20.20
C TYR A 221 14.62 17.03 -18.71
N SER A 222 15.64 16.50 -18.03
CA SER A 222 15.57 16.23 -16.58
C SER A 222 15.52 17.54 -15.73
N PRO A 223 15.00 17.46 -14.48
CA PRO A 223 14.86 18.65 -13.60
C PRO A 223 16.19 19.31 -13.16
N ARG A 224 17.35 18.67 -13.35
CA ARG A 224 18.66 19.20 -12.90
C ARG A 224 19.00 20.51 -13.59
N ARG A 225 19.30 21.57 -12.81
CA ARG A 225 19.60 22.92 -13.32
C ARG A 225 21.08 23.04 -13.72
N THR A 226 21.36 23.07 -15.04
CA THR A 226 22.69 23.33 -15.61
C THR A 226 22.61 24.32 -16.76
N MET A 227 23.71 25.07 -17.02
CA MET A 227 23.78 26.00 -18.16
C MET A 227 23.68 25.26 -19.50
N GLY A 228 24.30 24.09 -19.63
CA GLY A 228 24.23 23.27 -20.82
C GLY A 228 22.80 22.82 -21.15
N ARG A 229 21.98 22.49 -20.14
CA ARG A 229 20.57 22.19 -20.33
C ARG A 229 19.81 23.42 -20.85
N LYS A 230 20.09 24.63 -20.31
CA LYS A 230 19.40 25.85 -20.76
C LYS A 230 19.65 26.16 -22.23
N PHE A 231 20.87 25.88 -22.71
CA PHE A 231 21.18 25.97 -24.13
C PHE A 231 20.40 24.95 -24.97
N LYS A 232 20.33 23.68 -24.50
CA LYS A 232 19.55 22.61 -25.17
C LYS A 232 18.05 22.94 -25.20
N GLU A 233 17.47 23.49 -24.12
CA GLU A 233 16.08 23.96 -24.06
C GLU A 233 15.82 25.05 -25.14
N ALA A 234 16.72 26.02 -25.25
CA ALA A 234 16.59 27.07 -26.22
C ALA A 234 16.63 26.55 -27.67
N LEU A 235 17.54 25.61 -27.96
CA LEU A 235 17.64 25.00 -29.30
C LEU A 235 16.42 24.11 -29.59
N ALA A 236 15.95 23.33 -28.63
CA ALA A 236 14.74 22.53 -28.76
C ALA A 236 13.50 23.41 -29.01
N ALA A 237 13.40 24.56 -28.34
CA ALA A 237 12.34 25.55 -28.57
C ALA A 237 12.32 26.07 -30.02
N LEU A 238 13.49 26.36 -30.56
CA LEU A 238 13.60 26.77 -31.97
C LEU A 238 13.16 25.66 -32.94
N VAL A 239 13.55 24.41 -32.67
CA VAL A 239 13.15 23.25 -33.48
C VAL A 239 11.63 23.04 -33.40
N LEU A 240 11.02 23.16 -32.19
CA LEU A 240 9.57 23.03 -32.06
C LEU A 240 8.82 24.10 -32.87
N GLU A 241 9.28 25.36 -32.87
CA GLU A 241 8.66 26.46 -33.64
C GLU A 241 8.81 26.30 -35.19
N VAL A 242 9.81 25.52 -35.65
CA VAL A 242 9.93 25.14 -37.06
C VAL A 242 8.94 24.04 -37.42
N LYS A 243 8.70 23.07 -36.52
CA LYS A 243 7.88 21.88 -36.80
C LYS A 243 6.38 22.08 -36.56
N TYR A 244 6.00 22.94 -35.61
CA TYR A 244 4.65 23.05 -35.09
C TYR A 244 4.15 24.49 -35.09
N THR A 245 2.84 24.68 -35.24
CA THR A 245 2.23 26.00 -35.15
C THR A 245 2.23 26.51 -33.70
N LYS A 246 2.05 27.82 -33.50
CA LYS A 246 1.86 28.42 -32.20
C LYS A 246 0.69 27.83 -31.44
N GLN A 247 -0.35 27.42 -32.14
CA GLN A 247 -1.53 26.78 -31.58
C GLN A 247 -1.21 25.37 -31.06
N ASP A 248 -0.48 24.55 -31.83
CA ASP A 248 -0.05 23.21 -31.41
C ASP A 248 0.86 23.28 -30.16
N ILE A 249 1.79 24.24 -30.15
CA ILE A 249 2.69 24.45 -28.98
C ILE A 249 1.91 24.85 -27.74
N LEU A 250 0.94 25.77 -27.89
CA LEU A 250 0.13 26.25 -26.75
C LEU A 250 -0.82 25.17 -26.26
N GLU A 251 -1.44 24.41 -27.12
CA GLU A 251 -2.27 23.26 -26.78
C GLU A 251 -1.47 22.24 -25.98
N SER A 252 -0.32 21.83 -26.51
CA SER A 252 0.58 20.91 -25.82
C SER A 252 1.04 21.46 -24.46
N TYR A 253 1.35 22.77 -24.38
CA TYR A 253 1.76 23.38 -23.13
C TYR A 253 0.67 23.35 -22.07
N LEU A 254 -0.56 23.72 -22.42
CA LEU A 254 -1.70 23.77 -21.48
C LEU A 254 -2.10 22.37 -20.98
N ASN A 255 -1.84 21.33 -21.77
CA ASN A 255 -2.08 19.95 -21.40
C ASN A 255 -0.89 19.28 -20.69
N GLU A 256 0.36 19.79 -20.88
CA GLU A 256 1.58 19.16 -20.36
C GLU A 256 2.18 19.85 -19.13
N ILE A 257 1.71 21.05 -18.79
CA ILE A 257 2.27 21.78 -17.66
C ILE A 257 1.99 21.10 -16.32
N TYR A 258 3.05 20.89 -15.53
CA TYR A 258 2.93 20.37 -14.18
C TYR A 258 2.35 21.41 -13.24
N LEU A 259 1.26 21.10 -12.55
CA LEU A 259 0.49 22.00 -11.68
C LEU A 259 0.36 21.52 -10.24
N GLY A 260 1.08 20.47 -9.85
CA GLY A 260 1.12 20.01 -8.47
C GLY A 260 0.94 18.51 -8.31
N GLN A 261 0.65 18.11 -7.09
CA GLN A 261 0.39 16.72 -6.72
C GLN A 261 -0.90 16.60 -5.92
N ALA A 262 -1.75 15.64 -6.30
CA ALA A 262 -2.84 15.13 -5.49
C ALA A 262 -2.49 13.69 -5.11
N GLY A 263 -2.01 13.51 -3.89
CA GLY A 263 -1.47 12.22 -3.46
C GLY A 263 -0.16 11.88 -4.19
N PHE A 264 -0.13 10.68 -4.73
CA PHE A 264 0.94 10.18 -5.58
C PHE A 264 0.77 10.58 -7.05
N VAL A 265 -0.41 11.10 -7.43
CA VAL A 265 -0.70 11.51 -8.81
C VAL A 265 -0.21 12.92 -9.06
N SER A 266 0.66 13.08 -10.05
CA SER A 266 1.08 14.40 -10.54
C SER A 266 -0.04 14.99 -11.40
N ILE A 267 -0.41 16.23 -11.10
CA ILE A 267 -1.42 17.00 -11.84
C ILE A 267 -0.74 17.67 -13.02
N PHE A 268 -1.12 17.27 -14.24
CA PHE A 268 -0.65 17.87 -15.46
C PHE A 268 -1.80 18.43 -16.28
N GLY A 269 -1.59 19.58 -16.86
CA GLY A 269 -2.58 20.28 -17.65
C GLY A 269 -3.63 21.02 -16.85
N VAL A 270 -4.19 22.04 -17.49
CA VAL A 270 -5.18 22.94 -16.87
C VAL A 270 -6.51 22.24 -16.61
N GLY A 271 -6.89 21.26 -17.44
CA GLY A 271 -8.12 20.47 -17.26
C GLY A 271 -8.09 19.65 -15.98
N GLU A 272 -7.03 18.86 -15.80
CA GLU A 272 -6.86 18.06 -14.62
C GLU A 272 -6.72 18.93 -13.35
N ALA A 273 -6.06 20.09 -13.44
CA ALA A 273 -5.99 21.03 -12.34
C ALA A 273 -7.36 21.59 -11.94
N ALA A 274 -8.22 21.90 -12.91
CA ALA A 274 -9.59 22.36 -12.66
C ALA A 274 -10.41 21.29 -11.95
N HIS A 275 -10.33 20.07 -12.45
CA HIS A 275 -11.03 18.93 -11.88
C HIS A 275 -10.52 18.58 -10.47
N ARG A 276 -9.21 18.52 -10.28
CA ARG A 276 -8.59 18.10 -9.00
C ARG A 276 -8.67 19.12 -7.89
N TYR A 277 -8.50 20.39 -8.20
CA TYR A 277 -8.51 21.40 -7.16
C TYR A 277 -9.91 21.93 -6.87
N PHE A 278 -10.82 21.92 -7.87
CA PHE A 278 -12.10 22.59 -7.76
C PHE A 278 -13.32 21.70 -8.04
N GLY A 279 -13.13 20.45 -8.52
CA GLY A 279 -14.21 19.56 -8.91
C GLY A 279 -15.04 20.11 -10.09
N LYS A 280 -14.42 20.89 -10.99
CA LYS A 280 -15.07 21.65 -12.05
C LYS A 280 -14.47 21.37 -13.42
N THR A 281 -15.29 21.52 -14.46
CA THR A 281 -14.80 21.65 -15.82
C THR A 281 -14.12 23.01 -16.03
N LEU A 282 -13.33 23.16 -17.12
CA LEU A 282 -12.69 24.46 -17.42
C LEU A 282 -13.68 25.59 -17.63
N GLN A 283 -14.90 25.29 -18.12
CA GLN A 283 -15.97 26.25 -18.40
C GLN A 283 -16.64 26.79 -17.12
N GLU A 284 -16.57 26.04 -16.04
CA GLU A 284 -17.19 26.37 -14.74
C GLU A 284 -16.24 27.14 -13.80
N LEU A 285 -14.97 27.31 -14.20
CA LEU A 285 -13.99 28.00 -13.36
C LEU A 285 -14.29 29.47 -13.22
N THR A 286 -14.21 29.96 -12.01
CA THR A 286 -14.28 31.41 -11.71
C THR A 286 -12.94 32.10 -11.99
N VAL A 287 -12.94 33.42 -12.03
CA VAL A 287 -11.74 34.23 -12.32
C VAL A 287 -10.60 33.97 -11.31
N GLU A 288 -10.95 33.86 -10.03
CA GLU A 288 -9.99 33.56 -8.95
C GLU A 288 -9.44 32.14 -9.04
N GLU A 289 -10.23 31.17 -9.53
CA GLU A 289 -9.77 29.79 -9.73
C GLU A 289 -8.84 29.70 -10.94
N VAL A 290 -9.17 30.37 -12.05
CA VAL A 290 -8.29 30.50 -13.21
C VAL A 290 -6.95 31.18 -12.82
N ALA A 291 -7.02 32.25 -12.02
CA ALA A 291 -5.82 32.92 -11.52
C ALA A 291 -5.00 32.03 -10.58
N MET A 292 -5.66 31.16 -9.81
CA MET A 292 -4.99 30.16 -8.99
C MET A 292 -4.22 29.17 -9.85
N ILE A 293 -4.85 28.55 -10.84
CA ILE A 293 -4.21 27.57 -11.74
C ILE A 293 -3.00 28.20 -12.44
N ALA A 294 -3.16 29.40 -13.02
CA ALA A 294 -2.04 30.11 -13.66
C ALA A 294 -0.93 30.47 -12.64
N GLY A 295 -1.30 30.73 -11.40
CA GLY A 295 -0.37 30.99 -10.31
C GLY A 295 0.51 29.80 -9.95
N LEU A 296 -0.04 28.57 -10.02
CA LEU A 296 0.66 27.33 -9.72
C LEU A 296 1.84 27.05 -10.65
N ILE A 297 1.82 27.53 -11.88
CA ILE A 297 2.87 27.30 -12.88
C ILE A 297 4.26 27.69 -12.35
N LYS A 298 4.36 28.76 -11.57
CA LYS A 298 5.62 29.27 -11.03
C LYS A 298 6.28 28.30 -10.03
N GLY A 299 5.49 27.56 -9.29
CA GLY A 299 5.99 26.66 -8.24
C GLY A 299 4.88 25.78 -7.67
N PRO A 300 4.46 24.75 -8.39
CA PRO A 300 3.28 23.97 -8.10
C PRO A 300 3.25 23.39 -6.67
N ASN A 301 4.38 22.86 -6.22
CA ASN A 301 4.47 22.28 -4.88
C ASN A 301 4.51 23.32 -3.76
N SER A 302 5.08 24.52 -4.05
CA SER A 302 5.18 25.60 -3.06
C SER A 302 3.87 26.38 -2.90
N TYR A 303 3.02 26.35 -3.93
CA TYR A 303 1.75 27.08 -3.97
C TYR A 303 0.54 26.14 -4.04
N ALA A 304 0.73 24.83 -3.77
CA ALA A 304 -0.38 23.86 -3.76
C ALA A 304 -1.47 24.31 -2.78
N PRO A 305 -2.70 24.62 -3.26
CA PRO A 305 -3.73 25.22 -2.42
C PRO A 305 -4.25 24.27 -1.34
N THR A 306 -4.11 22.96 -1.53
CA THR A 306 -4.43 21.92 -0.55
C THR A 306 -3.46 21.84 0.62
N LYS A 307 -2.17 22.19 0.39
CA LYS A 307 -1.09 22.09 1.40
C LYS A 307 -0.66 23.45 1.95
N HIS A 308 -0.72 24.48 1.11
CA HIS A 308 -0.20 25.81 1.40
C HIS A 308 -1.21 26.90 1.00
N PRO A 309 -2.39 26.99 1.65
CA PRO A 309 -3.47 27.89 1.22
C PRO A 309 -3.09 29.38 1.24
N GLU A 310 -2.34 29.86 2.23
CA GLU A 310 -1.91 31.25 2.31
C GLU A 310 -0.87 31.65 1.24
N PRO A 311 0.22 30.89 1.01
CA PRO A 311 1.10 31.09 -0.14
C PRO A 311 0.38 31.03 -1.48
N ALA A 312 -0.59 30.10 -1.64
CA ALA A 312 -1.42 29.97 -2.83
C ALA A 312 -2.27 31.24 -3.05
N LYS A 313 -2.93 31.74 -2.01
CA LYS A 313 -3.70 32.99 -2.06
C LYS A 313 -2.85 34.18 -2.47
N GLN A 314 -1.69 34.36 -1.85
CA GLN A 314 -0.75 35.43 -2.20
C GLN A 314 -0.32 35.36 -3.66
N ARG A 315 -0.05 34.15 -4.16
CA ARG A 315 0.34 33.93 -5.56
C ARG A 315 -0.82 34.21 -6.51
N ARG A 316 -2.03 33.75 -6.22
CA ARG A 316 -3.26 34.09 -6.95
C ARG A 316 -3.45 35.60 -7.07
N ASP A 317 -3.30 36.31 -5.95
CA ASP A 317 -3.51 37.75 -5.90
C ASP A 317 -2.48 38.52 -6.75
N VAL A 318 -1.27 37.97 -6.92
CA VAL A 318 -0.28 38.49 -7.90
C VAL A 318 -0.77 38.35 -9.31
N VAL A 319 -1.38 37.21 -9.66
CA VAL A 319 -1.97 36.95 -11.00
C VAL A 319 -3.14 37.91 -11.25
N LEU A 320 -4.09 37.99 -10.31
CA LEU A 320 -5.25 38.89 -10.41
C LEU A 320 -4.84 40.37 -10.59
N ARG A 321 -3.83 40.82 -9.87
CA ARG A 321 -3.27 42.17 -10.03
C ARG A 321 -2.73 42.36 -11.45
N ARG A 322 -2.03 41.33 -11.98
CA ARG A 322 -1.46 41.43 -13.33
C ARG A 322 -2.52 41.52 -14.39
N LEU A 323 -3.62 40.74 -14.24
CA LEU A 323 -4.77 40.79 -15.15
C LEU A 323 -5.43 42.19 -15.14
N ARG A 324 -5.56 42.83 -13.97
CA ARG A 324 -6.03 44.22 -13.86
C ARG A 324 -5.09 45.18 -14.56
N GLU A 325 -3.77 45.10 -14.31
CA GLU A 325 -2.77 45.99 -14.94
C GLU A 325 -2.76 45.87 -16.47
N THR A 326 -3.16 44.73 -17.04
CA THR A 326 -3.23 44.53 -18.49
C THR A 326 -4.61 44.81 -19.09
N GLY A 327 -5.58 45.19 -18.27
CA GLY A 327 -6.94 45.54 -18.72
C GLY A 327 -7.83 44.32 -18.99
N LEU A 328 -7.35 43.11 -18.68
CA LEU A 328 -8.14 41.86 -18.81
C LEU A 328 -9.15 41.70 -17.67
N LEU A 329 -8.99 42.44 -16.57
CA LEU A 329 -9.90 42.43 -15.44
C LEU A 329 -10.22 43.87 -15.01
N THR A 330 -11.52 44.14 -14.80
CA THR A 330 -11.97 45.45 -14.28
C THR A 330 -11.60 45.61 -12.80
N GLU A 331 -11.58 46.84 -12.32
CA GLU A 331 -11.26 47.16 -10.90
C GLU A 331 -12.24 46.48 -9.95
N GLU A 332 -13.52 46.45 -10.30
CA GLU A 332 -14.60 45.83 -9.50
C GLU A 332 -14.49 44.32 -9.47
N ALA A 333 -14.18 43.70 -10.61
CA ALA A 333 -13.99 42.25 -10.72
C ALA A 333 -12.74 41.82 -9.98
N TRP A 334 -11.66 42.59 -10.06
CA TRP A 334 -10.43 42.37 -9.31
C TRP A 334 -10.66 42.41 -7.79
N LYS A 335 -11.37 43.40 -7.28
CA LYS A 335 -11.67 43.52 -5.84
C LYS A 335 -12.45 42.30 -5.36
N ARG A 336 -13.53 41.91 -6.07
CA ARG A 336 -14.31 40.73 -5.73
C ARG A 336 -13.48 39.47 -5.71
N ALA A 337 -12.74 39.16 -6.79
CA ALA A 337 -11.93 37.96 -6.91
C ALA A 337 -10.79 37.87 -5.86
N LYS A 338 -10.22 39.03 -5.45
CA LYS A 338 -9.19 39.09 -4.41
C LYS A 338 -9.73 38.78 -3.02
N ASP A 339 -10.96 39.19 -2.72
CA ASP A 339 -11.58 39.02 -1.41
C ASP A 339 -12.13 37.60 -1.22
N GLU A 340 -12.32 36.84 -2.32
CA GLU A 340 -12.75 35.43 -2.24
C GLU A 340 -11.70 34.55 -1.54
N PRO A 341 -12.12 33.73 -0.57
CA PRO A 341 -11.24 32.77 0.08
C PRO A 341 -10.76 31.70 -0.92
N VAL A 342 -9.64 31.07 -0.61
CA VAL A 342 -9.18 29.89 -1.36
C VAL A 342 -10.06 28.72 -0.95
N ARG A 343 -11.00 28.34 -1.83
CA ARG A 343 -11.82 27.16 -1.67
C ARG A 343 -11.29 26.07 -2.59
N VAL A 344 -10.93 24.94 -2.03
CA VAL A 344 -10.54 23.75 -2.77
C VAL A 344 -11.63 22.73 -2.52
N THR A 345 -12.29 22.29 -3.58
CA THR A 345 -13.27 21.21 -3.55
C THR A 345 -12.74 20.11 -4.45
N PRO A 346 -11.94 19.19 -3.91
CA PRO A 346 -11.43 18.07 -4.69
C PRO A 346 -12.59 17.26 -5.24
N SER A 347 -12.52 16.86 -6.52
CA SER A 347 -13.54 15.99 -7.10
C SER A 347 -13.58 14.66 -6.37
N GLU A 348 -14.77 14.14 -6.14
CA GLU A 348 -14.98 12.81 -5.55
C GLU A 348 -14.64 11.68 -6.53
N ASP A 349 -14.62 11.98 -7.84
CA ASP A 349 -14.61 10.99 -8.93
C ASP A 349 -13.29 10.27 -9.21
N VAL A 350 -12.27 10.42 -8.37
CA VAL A 350 -10.94 9.85 -8.65
C VAL A 350 -10.32 9.09 -7.50
N LEU A 351 -11.02 8.93 -6.42
CA LEU A 351 -10.57 7.97 -5.42
C LEU A 351 -11.13 6.61 -5.85
N THR A 352 -10.25 5.73 -6.29
CA THR A 352 -10.58 4.31 -6.32
C THR A 352 -11.00 3.91 -4.91
N ASP A 353 -11.80 2.87 -4.79
CA ASP A 353 -12.16 2.29 -3.48
C ASP A 353 -10.92 1.86 -2.67
N ALA A 354 -9.71 1.90 -3.28
CA ALA A 354 -8.46 1.39 -2.72
C ALA A 354 -7.22 2.29 -2.97
N PRO A 355 -7.23 3.58 -2.60
CA PRO A 355 -6.15 4.50 -2.99
C PRO A 355 -4.78 4.13 -2.40
N TYR A 356 -4.70 3.67 -1.16
CA TYR A 356 -3.46 3.20 -0.53
C TYR A 356 -2.91 1.93 -1.20
N PHE A 357 -3.79 1.06 -1.71
CA PHE A 357 -3.39 -0.13 -2.45
C PHE A 357 -2.81 0.25 -3.81
N VAL A 358 -3.43 1.21 -4.52
CA VAL A 358 -2.92 1.73 -5.80
C VAL A 358 -1.51 2.29 -5.63
N ASP A 359 -1.23 3.01 -4.55
CA ASP A 359 0.13 3.47 -4.22
C ASP A 359 1.12 2.32 -4.11
N ALA A 360 0.74 1.27 -3.39
CA ALA A 360 1.60 0.09 -3.21
C ALA A 360 1.85 -0.65 -4.54
N VAL A 361 0.82 -0.75 -5.40
CA VAL A 361 0.95 -1.32 -6.76
C VAL A 361 1.96 -0.56 -7.60
N LEU A 362 1.83 0.77 -7.68
CA LEU A 362 2.72 1.59 -8.50
C LEU A 362 4.16 1.54 -7.99
N HIS A 363 4.35 1.57 -6.68
CA HIS A 363 5.68 1.41 -6.08
C HIS A 363 6.30 0.05 -6.43
N GLN A 364 5.53 -1.04 -6.36
CA GLN A 364 6.02 -2.37 -6.70
C GLN A 364 6.38 -2.51 -8.19
N VAL A 365 5.61 -1.90 -9.10
CA VAL A 365 5.90 -1.86 -10.54
C VAL A 365 7.20 -1.09 -10.81
N GLU A 366 7.44 0.01 -10.10
CA GLU A 366 8.69 0.77 -10.17
C GLU A 366 9.89 -0.05 -9.67
N GLU A 367 9.76 -0.72 -8.52
CA GLU A 367 10.80 -1.62 -7.98
C GLU A 367 11.13 -2.78 -8.93
N ALA A 368 10.14 -3.27 -9.66
CA ALA A 368 10.33 -4.30 -10.69
C ALA A 368 11.08 -3.79 -11.94
N GLY A 369 11.42 -2.50 -12.00
CA GLY A 369 12.15 -1.90 -13.12
C GLY A 369 11.30 -1.63 -14.36
N VAL A 370 9.98 -1.68 -14.25
CA VAL A 370 9.04 -1.29 -15.33
C VAL A 370 8.90 0.24 -15.31
N VAL A 371 10.00 0.95 -15.59
CA VAL A 371 10.05 2.42 -15.63
C VAL A 371 10.89 2.84 -16.84
N PRO A 372 10.43 3.81 -17.64
CA PRO A 372 9.14 4.51 -17.58
C PRO A 372 7.96 3.56 -17.82
N LEU A 373 6.80 3.87 -17.21
CA LEU A 373 5.60 3.04 -17.39
C LEU A 373 5.16 3.09 -18.87
N PRO A 374 5.09 1.93 -19.57
CA PRO A 374 4.65 1.91 -20.96
C PRO A 374 3.24 2.46 -21.13
N GLU A 375 3.00 3.17 -22.23
CA GLU A 375 1.67 3.66 -22.59
C GLU A 375 0.69 2.49 -22.80
N GLY A 376 -0.53 2.63 -22.27
CA GLY A 376 -1.53 1.58 -22.35
C GLY A 376 -1.17 0.34 -21.53
N LEU A 377 -0.28 0.49 -20.54
CA LEU A 377 0.07 -0.57 -19.62
C LEU A 377 -1.18 -1.06 -18.88
N ARG A 378 -1.44 -2.36 -18.94
CA ARG A 378 -2.38 -3.04 -18.08
C ARG A 378 -1.65 -3.63 -16.87
N ILE A 379 -2.12 -3.34 -15.67
CA ILE A 379 -1.65 -3.94 -14.42
C ILE A 379 -2.76 -4.81 -13.86
N ASP A 380 -2.50 -6.09 -13.73
CA ASP A 380 -3.37 -7.04 -13.05
C ASP A 380 -2.89 -7.15 -11.59
N SER A 381 -3.70 -6.69 -10.65
CA SER A 381 -3.36 -6.69 -9.23
C SER A 381 -3.84 -7.95 -8.51
N THR A 382 -3.59 -8.00 -7.19
CA THR A 382 -4.07 -9.05 -6.30
C THR A 382 -5.28 -8.62 -5.48
N LEU A 383 -5.72 -7.37 -5.59
CA LEU A 383 -6.81 -6.81 -4.78
C LEU A 383 -8.11 -7.60 -4.95
N ASP A 384 -8.75 -7.90 -3.84
CA ASP A 384 -10.15 -8.31 -3.81
C ASP A 384 -11.03 -7.10 -3.45
N PRO A 385 -11.87 -6.57 -4.35
CA PRO A 385 -12.66 -5.36 -4.10
C PRO A 385 -13.61 -5.49 -2.90
N MET A 386 -14.17 -6.69 -2.66
CA MET A 386 -15.10 -6.91 -1.54
C MET A 386 -14.37 -6.93 -0.20
N ILE A 387 -13.20 -7.58 -0.15
CA ILE A 387 -12.36 -7.60 1.05
C ILE A 387 -11.82 -6.18 1.33
N GLN A 388 -11.43 -5.45 0.30
CA GLN A 388 -10.97 -4.06 0.43
C GLN A 388 -12.07 -3.15 0.99
N GLN A 389 -13.28 -3.23 0.45
CA GLN A 389 -14.41 -2.47 0.95
C GLN A 389 -14.71 -2.82 2.41
N ALA A 390 -14.79 -4.11 2.74
CA ALA A 390 -14.99 -4.56 4.11
C ALA A 390 -13.90 -4.04 5.06
N ALA A 391 -12.63 -4.05 4.64
CA ALA A 391 -11.50 -3.55 5.44
C ALA A 391 -11.61 -2.04 5.70
N THR A 392 -11.96 -1.25 4.68
CA THR A 392 -12.15 0.20 4.80
C THR A 392 -13.28 0.53 5.75
N GLU A 393 -14.47 -0.06 5.55
CA GLU A 393 -15.63 0.16 6.39
C GLU A 393 -15.42 -0.28 7.85
N SER A 394 -14.76 -1.43 8.06
CA SER A 394 -14.47 -1.93 9.41
C SER A 394 -13.50 -1.03 10.15
N LEU A 395 -12.50 -0.48 9.46
CA LEU A 395 -11.56 0.48 10.03
C LEU A 395 -12.28 1.79 10.41
N GLU A 396 -13.02 2.40 9.48
CA GLU A 396 -13.74 3.66 9.70
C GLU A 396 -14.73 3.55 10.86
N LYS A 397 -15.58 2.53 10.82
CA LYS A 397 -16.57 2.24 11.85
C LYS A 397 -15.91 1.97 13.21
N GLY A 398 -14.82 1.20 13.21
CA GLY A 398 -14.08 0.87 14.42
C GLY A 398 -13.43 2.11 15.06
N LEU A 399 -12.76 2.96 14.28
CA LEU A 399 -12.16 4.20 14.76
C LEU A 399 -13.23 5.17 15.27
N ALA A 400 -14.34 5.33 14.56
CA ALA A 400 -15.45 6.18 15.01
C ALA A 400 -16.05 5.69 16.34
N LYS A 401 -16.19 4.36 16.51
CA LYS A 401 -16.67 3.76 17.77
C LYS A 401 -15.67 3.98 18.92
N LEU A 402 -14.37 3.86 18.64
CA LEU A 402 -13.34 4.13 19.65
C LEU A 402 -13.38 5.58 20.13
N GLU A 403 -13.49 6.54 19.22
CA GLU A 403 -13.61 7.96 19.56
C GLU A 403 -14.88 8.27 20.36
N ALA A 404 -16.01 7.65 20.01
CA ALA A 404 -17.25 7.82 20.75
C ALA A 404 -17.19 7.27 22.18
N LEU A 405 -16.49 6.14 22.40
CA LEU A 405 -16.31 5.52 23.71
C LEU A 405 -15.20 6.18 24.54
N HIS A 406 -14.23 6.81 23.91
CA HIS A 406 -13.04 7.36 24.52
C HIS A 406 -12.79 8.80 24.06
N PRO A 407 -13.48 9.81 24.62
CA PRO A 407 -13.39 11.22 24.16
C PRO A 407 -11.98 11.80 24.13
N HIS A 408 -11.04 11.26 24.92
CA HIS A 408 -9.64 11.68 24.91
C HIS A 408 -8.91 11.36 23.58
N LEU A 409 -9.48 10.51 22.73
CA LEU A 409 -8.96 10.21 21.40
C LEU A 409 -9.31 11.28 20.37
N THR A 410 -10.31 12.12 20.65
CA THR A 410 -10.78 13.17 19.76
C THR A 410 -10.00 14.45 20.03
N SER A 411 -9.24 14.92 19.06
CA SER A 411 -8.54 16.20 19.12
C SER A 411 -8.86 17.04 17.89
N ALA A 412 -8.97 18.36 18.05
CA ALA A 412 -9.18 19.29 16.94
C ALA A 412 -8.01 19.29 15.94
N LEU A 413 -6.82 18.89 16.38
CA LEU A 413 -5.59 18.94 15.58
C LEU A 413 -5.26 17.60 14.91
N GLU A 414 -5.50 16.46 15.58
CA GLU A 414 -5.16 15.14 15.06
C GLU A 414 -6.16 14.08 15.55
N SER A 415 -6.71 13.31 14.61
CA SER A 415 -7.60 12.17 14.89
C SER A 415 -6.80 10.88 15.05
N VAL A 416 -7.33 9.93 15.82
CA VAL A 416 -6.78 8.57 15.88
C VAL A 416 -6.73 7.96 14.47
N GLN A 417 -5.63 7.29 14.16
CA GLN A 417 -5.36 6.62 12.90
C GLN A 417 -5.41 5.10 13.04
N GLY A 418 -5.52 4.42 11.91
CA GLY A 418 -5.42 2.98 11.86
C GLY A 418 -5.00 2.50 10.48
N ALA A 419 -4.58 1.26 10.40
CA ALA A 419 -4.24 0.59 9.16
C ALA A 419 -4.67 -0.87 9.20
N VAL A 420 -5.00 -1.42 8.02
CA VAL A 420 -5.39 -2.82 7.85
C VAL A 420 -4.64 -3.42 6.68
N VAL A 421 -4.16 -4.65 6.85
CA VAL A 421 -3.56 -5.48 5.80
C VAL A 421 -4.26 -6.83 5.81
N VAL A 422 -4.68 -7.29 4.63
CA VAL A 422 -5.24 -8.64 4.45
C VAL A 422 -4.39 -9.37 3.40
N LEU A 423 -3.85 -10.53 3.77
CA LEU A 423 -3.00 -11.34 2.91
C LEU A 423 -3.57 -12.75 2.72
N ASP A 424 -3.38 -13.32 1.53
CA ASP A 424 -3.42 -14.76 1.32
C ASP A 424 -2.04 -15.34 1.72
N PRO A 425 -1.96 -16.18 2.76
CA PRO A 425 -0.69 -16.69 3.25
C PRO A 425 0.01 -17.65 2.27
N GLN A 426 -0.74 -18.28 1.36
CA GLN A 426 -0.20 -19.27 0.44
C GLN A 426 0.46 -18.62 -0.78
N SER A 427 -0.15 -17.57 -1.32
CA SER A 427 0.35 -16.87 -2.50
C SER A 427 1.15 -15.60 -2.17
N GLY A 428 1.00 -15.04 -0.97
CA GLY A 428 1.50 -13.72 -0.60
C GLY A 428 0.69 -12.57 -1.20
N SER A 429 -0.46 -12.86 -1.83
CA SER A 429 -1.31 -11.84 -2.44
C SER A 429 -1.84 -10.85 -1.40
N VAL A 430 -1.67 -9.55 -1.65
CA VAL A 430 -2.29 -8.50 -0.87
C VAL A 430 -3.73 -8.35 -1.33
N LEU A 431 -4.67 -8.91 -0.56
CA LEU A 431 -6.10 -8.91 -0.89
C LEU A 431 -6.77 -7.58 -0.56
N ALA A 432 -6.31 -6.91 0.51
CA ALA A 432 -6.74 -5.57 0.86
C ALA A 432 -5.63 -4.82 1.61
N LEU A 433 -5.61 -3.49 1.44
CA LEU A 433 -4.65 -2.60 2.09
C LEU A 433 -5.28 -1.23 2.37
N VAL A 434 -5.41 -0.90 3.66
CA VAL A 434 -5.90 0.39 4.12
C VAL A 434 -4.80 1.06 4.95
N GLY A 435 -4.23 2.15 4.46
CA GLY A 435 -3.09 2.82 5.07
C GLY A 435 -3.43 3.98 6.00
N GLY A 436 -4.71 4.26 6.21
CA GLY A 436 -5.17 5.36 7.06
C GLY A 436 -6.68 5.53 7.02
N ARG A 437 -7.19 6.40 7.88
CA ARG A 437 -8.63 6.67 8.02
C ARG A 437 -9.24 7.38 6.81
N ASP A 438 -8.53 8.35 6.26
CA ASP A 438 -8.99 9.17 5.13
C ASP A 438 -7.79 9.54 4.24
N TYR A 439 -7.76 8.95 3.06
CA TYR A 439 -6.68 9.18 2.09
C TYR A 439 -6.62 10.64 1.61
N ARG A 440 -7.75 11.34 1.55
CA ARG A 440 -7.83 12.75 1.14
C ARG A 440 -7.10 13.67 2.12
N ARG A 441 -7.12 13.32 3.41
CA ARG A 441 -6.44 14.09 4.46
C ARG A 441 -4.99 13.68 4.65
N SER A 442 -4.68 12.40 4.51
CA SER A 442 -3.33 11.87 4.71
C SER A 442 -3.08 10.72 3.74
N GLN A 443 -2.15 10.92 2.81
CA GLN A 443 -1.70 9.93 1.84
C GLN A 443 -0.57 9.06 2.39
N PHE A 444 -0.12 9.32 3.61
CA PHE A 444 0.88 8.51 4.28
C PHE A 444 0.33 7.11 4.54
N ASN A 445 0.88 6.12 3.85
CA ASN A 445 0.44 4.73 3.90
C ASN A 445 1.04 4.04 5.13
N ARG A 446 0.32 4.04 6.24
CA ARG A 446 0.78 3.49 7.53
C ARG A 446 0.96 1.98 7.50
N ALA A 447 0.31 1.31 6.57
CA ALA A 447 0.45 -0.15 6.43
C ALA A 447 1.86 -0.58 5.98
N VAL A 448 2.51 0.24 5.13
CA VAL A 448 3.81 -0.08 4.53
C VAL A 448 4.94 0.89 4.89
N GLN A 449 4.62 2.19 5.12
CA GLN A 449 5.62 3.24 5.34
C GLN A 449 5.89 3.51 6.82
N ALA A 450 4.87 3.41 7.69
CA ALA A 450 5.06 3.62 9.11
C ALA A 450 5.88 2.47 9.71
N ARG A 451 6.82 2.82 10.56
CA ARG A 451 7.58 1.88 11.39
C ARG A 451 7.17 2.13 12.84
N ARG A 452 6.54 1.14 13.45
CA ARG A 452 5.99 1.22 14.81
C ARG A 452 6.37 0.00 15.62
N GLN A 453 6.49 0.15 16.93
CA GLN A 453 6.81 -0.95 17.83
C GLN A 453 5.67 -1.97 17.84
N PRO A 454 5.91 -3.25 17.52
CA PRO A 454 4.87 -4.28 17.51
C PRO A 454 4.50 -4.78 18.91
N GLY A 455 5.33 -4.49 19.90
CA GLY A 455 5.10 -4.94 21.27
C GLY A 455 5.01 -6.47 21.37
N SER A 456 4.02 -6.95 22.09
CA SER A 456 3.81 -8.39 22.32
C SER A 456 3.53 -9.24 21.08
N LEU A 457 3.44 -8.66 19.87
CA LEU A 457 3.40 -9.43 18.62
C LEU A 457 4.72 -10.17 18.34
N PHE A 458 5.83 -9.80 18.98
CA PHE A 458 7.11 -10.49 18.81
C PHE A 458 7.26 -11.76 19.66
N LYS A 459 6.53 -11.90 20.75
CA LYS A 459 6.63 -13.06 21.65
C LYS A 459 6.45 -14.41 20.96
N PRO A 460 5.50 -14.59 20.02
CA PRO A 460 5.38 -15.84 19.29
C PRO A 460 6.68 -16.25 18.59
N PHE A 461 7.45 -15.30 18.05
CA PHE A 461 8.70 -15.61 17.36
C PHE A 461 9.85 -15.97 18.29
N VAL A 462 9.83 -15.49 19.53
CA VAL A 462 10.73 -15.98 20.59
C VAL A 462 10.46 -17.47 20.88
N TYR A 463 9.19 -17.81 21.05
CA TYR A 463 8.79 -19.19 21.33
C TYR A 463 8.98 -20.10 20.12
N LEU A 464 8.77 -19.58 18.89
CA LEU A 464 9.05 -20.32 17.67
C LEU A 464 10.54 -20.64 17.54
N ALA A 465 11.42 -19.69 17.86
CA ALA A 465 12.87 -19.94 17.88
C ALA A 465 13.25 -21.00 18.91
N ALA A 466 12.58 -21.03 20.07
CA ALA A 466 12.79 -22.06 21.08
C ALA A 466 12.31 -23.45 20.64
N LEU A 467 11.17 -23.52 19.96
CA LEU A 467 10.65 -24.77 19.38
C LEU A 467 11.56 -25.33 18.27
N GLU A 468 12.12 -24.45 17.41
CA GLU A 468 13.09 -24.85 16.40
C GLU A 468 14.40 -25.34 17.05
N ALA A 469 14.88 -24.68 18.09
CA ALA A 469 16.04 -25.12 18.86
C ALA A 469 15.80 -26.51 19.51
N ALA A 470 14.58 -26.76 20.03
CA ALA A 470 14.20 -28.07 20.56
C ALA A 470 14.23 -29.17 19.50
N ARG A 471 13.67 -28.88 18.31
CA ARG A 471 13.70 -29.80 17.17
C ARG A 471 15.11 -30.16 16.73
N GLU A 472 16.04 -29.23 16.81
CA GLU A 472 17.44 -29.40 16.43
C GLU A 472 18.35 -29.90 17.57
N GLY A 473 17.79 -30.13 18.77
CA GLY A 473 18.55 -30.59 19.95
C GLY A 473 19.56 -29.55 20.45
N GLN A 474 19.32 -28.27 20.18
CA GLN A 474 20.23 -27.18 20.54
C GLN A 474 20.01 -26.70 21.99
N ALA A 475 20.98 -25.96 22.52
CA ALA A 475 20.84 -25.32 23.84
C ALA A 475 19.70 -24.28 23.85
N GLY A 476 19.01 -24.17 24.99
CA GLY A 476 17.87 -23.26 25.13
C GLY A 476 16.53 -23.80 24.61
N GLN A 477 16.47 -25.09 24.30
CA GLN A 477 15.27 -25.78 23.86
C GLN A 477 14.12 -25.64 24.85
N LEU A 478 12.95 -25.27 24.35
CA LEU A 478 11.71 -25.19 25.12
C LEU A 478 10.58 -25.83 24.31
N THR A 479 9.64 -26.45 25.01
CA THR A 479 8.44 -27.04 24.41
C THR A 479 7.18 -26.35 24.95
N ALA A 480 6.03 -26.65 24.37
CA ALA A 480 4.76 -26.07 24.80
C ALA A 480 4.48 -26.30 26.32
N ALA A 481 4.98 -27.41 26.89
CA ALA A 481 4.84 -27.78 28.27
C ALA A 481 5.97 -27.27 29.20
N SER A 482 7.03 -26.68 28.66
CA SER A 482 8.15 -26.17 29.43
C SER A 482 7.69 -25.12 30.42
N LEU A 483 8.11 -25.27 31.68
CA LEU A 483 7.83 -24.30 32.76
C LEU A 483 8.79 -23.12 32.62
N LEU A 484 8.24 -21.94 32.49
CA LEU A 484 8.93 -20.66 32.46
C LEU A 484 8.65 -19.93 33.80
N VAL A 485 9.70 -19.39 34.41
CA VAL A 485 9.59 -18.72 35.70
C VAL A 485 9.13 -17.28 35.51
N ASP A 486 7.95 -16.94 36.02
CA ASP A 486 7.40 -15.58 36.05
C ASP A 486 7.59 -14.96 37.43
N GLU A 487 8.81 -14.52 37.73
CA GLU A 487 9.23 -13.90 38.99
C GLU A 487 10.08 -12.65 38.71
N PRO A 488 10.17 -11.70 39.66
CA PRO A 488 10.99 -10.50 39.46
C PRO A 488 12.41 -10.84 38.99
N VAL A 489 12.87 -10.14 37.98
CA VAL A 489 14.20 -10.30 37.42
C VAL A 489 14.74 -8.94 36.94
N THR A 490 16.05 -8.75 37.14
CA THR A 490 16.76 -7.56 36.64
C THR A 490 17.88 -8.01 35.72
N PHE A 491 17.97 -7.34 34.57
CA PHE A 491 19.02 -7.54 33.61
C PHE A 491 19.94 -6.31 33.58
N GLU A 492 21.24 -6.55 33.48
CA GLU A 492 22.22 -5.50 33.21
C GLU A 492 22.29 -5.22 31.71
N SER A 493 22.33 -3.95 31.34
CA SER A 493 22.52 -3.48 29.97
C SER A 493 23.58 -2.37 29.95
N GLU A 494 24.08 -2.01 28.80
CA GLU A 494 25.04 -0.90 28.63
C GLU A 494 24.46 0.45 29.10
N THR A 495 23.15 0.60 29.12
CA THR A 495 22.43 1.83 29.52
C THR A 495 21.94 1.80 30.98
N GLY A 496 22.21 0.72 31.75
CA GLY A 496 21.79 0.55 33.13
C GLY A 496 21.06 -0.77 33.41
N THR A 497 20.39 -0.87 34.53
CA THR A 497 19.60 -2.04 34.90
C THR A 497 18.19 -1.94 34.38
N TRP A 498 17.65 -3.06 33.86
CA TRP A 498 16.29 -3.17 33.35
C TRP A 498 15.54 -4.31 34.02
N SER A 499 14.34 -4.02 34.55
CA SER A 499 13.49 -4.98 35.22
C SER A 499 12.14 -5.04 34.54
N PRO A 500 11.91 -6.02 33.64
CA PRO A 500 10.63 -6.18 32.96
C PRO A 500 9.52 -6.54 33.94
N GLN A 501 8.34 -5.98 33.71
CA GLN A 501 7.12 -6.27 34.47
C GLN A 501 6.04 -6.78 33.52
N ASN A 502 5.15 -7.64 34.06
CA ASN A 502 3.93 -8.01 33.33
C ASN A 502 2.96 -6.83 33.28
N TYR A 503 2.00 -6.91 32.34
CA TYR A 503 1.01 -5.86 32.12
C TYR A 503 0.15 -5.58 33.37
N ASP A 504 -0.25 -6.65 34.10
CA ASP A 504 -1.03 -6.60 35.35
C ASP A 504 -0.19 -6.24 36.58
N LYS A 505 1.12 -6.04 36.40
CA LYS A 505 2.11 -5.77 37.46
C LYS A 505 2.21 -6.88 38.50
N GLN A 506 1.78 -8.09 38.16
CA GLN A 506 1.85 -9.27 39.02
C GLN A 506 2.84 -10.29 38.44
N PHE A 507 3.29 -11.21 39.31
CA PHE A 507 4.12 -12.35 38.95
C PHE A 507 3.37 -13.62 39.29
N HIS A 508 3.41 -14.62 38.40
CA HIS A 508 2.55 -15.80 38.47
C HIS A 508 3.31 -17.09 38.84
N GLY A 509 4.62 -16.98 39.12
CA GLY A 509 5.47 -18.13 39.40
C GLY A 509 5.74 -18.98 38.13
N PRO A 510 5.94 -20.29 38.29
CA PRO A 510 6.14 -21.18 37.14
C PRO A 510 4.86 -21.32 36.30
N VAL A 511 4.95 -21.01 35.00
CA VAL A 511 3.87 -21.13 34.04
C VAL A 511 4.36 -21.89 32.80
N THR A 512 3.49 -22.67 32.13
CA THR A 512 3.85 -23.32 30.88
C THR A 512 4.09 -22.29 29.76
N MET A 513 4.89 -22.62 28.76
CA MET A 513 5.07 -21.77 27.57
C MET A 513 3.72 -21.41 26.97
N ARG A 514 2.79 -22.37 26.86
CA ARG A 514 1.41 -22.13 26.40
C ARG A 514 0.74 -21.03 27.20
N ASN A 515 0.67 -21.15 28.49
CA ASN A 515 0.02 -20.16 29.37
C ASN A 515 0.72 -18.79 29.28
N ALA A 516 2.06 -18.78 29.28
CA ALA A 516 2.84 -17.55 29.12
C ALA A 516 2.49 -16.79 27.82
N LEU A 517 2.27 -17.51 26.69
CA LEU A 517 1.88 -16.89 25.43
C LEU A 517 0.40 -16.50 25.39
N GLU A 518 -0.50 -17.34 25.90
CA GLU A 518 -1.95 -17.08 25.96
C GLU A 518 -2.25 -15.81 26.78
N GLN A 519 -1.59 -15.65 27.93
CA GLN A 519 -1.74 -14.48 28.80
C GLN A 519 -0.78 -13.35 28.44
N SER A 520 0.13 -13.60 27.50
CA SER A 520 1.09 -12.59 27.01
C SER A 520 2.03 -12.05 28.08
N PHE A 521 2.47 -12.90 29.05
CA PHE A 521 3.41 -12.49 30.11
C PHE A 521 4.74 -12.01 29.51
N ASN A 522 5.30 -10.95 30.09
CA ASN A 522 6.54 -10.34 29.63
C ASN A 522 7.77 -11.08 30.13
N VAL A 523 7.82 -11.37 31.44
CA VAL A 523 9.00 -11.94 32.06
C VAL A 523 9.36 -13.33 31.53
N PRO A 524 8.40 -14.26 31.35
CA PRO A 524 8.68 -15.54 30.67
C PRO A 524 9.28 -15.41 29.29
N ALA A 525 8.76 -14.47 28.47
CA ALA A 525 9.27 -14.24 27.11
C ALA A 525 10.70 -13.70 27.12
N VAL A 526 11.01 -12.76 28.03
CA VAL A 526 12.37 -12.21 28.17
C VAL A 526 13.34 -13.27 28.65
N ARG A 527 12.94 -14.14 29.61
CA ARG A 527 13.78 -15.26 30.08
C ARG A 527 14.03 -16.27 28.97
N ALA A 528 13.02 -16.61 28.17
CA ALA A 528 13.18 -17.48 27.01
C ALA A 528 14.15 -16.87 25.98
N ALA A 529 14.00 -15.61 25.66
CA ALA A 529 14.94 -14.90 24.75
C ALA A 529 16.34 -14.83 25.30
N LYS A 530 16.52 -14.64 26.61
CA LYS A 530 17.83 -14.66 27.30
C LYS A 530 18.52 -16.02 27.18
N THR A 531 17.74 -17.09 27.33
CA THR A 531 18.27 -18.46 27.27
C THR A 531 18.69 -18.84 25.85
N LEU A 532 17.91 -18.44 24.84
CA LEU A 532 18.20 -18.67 23.41
C LEU A 532 19.32 -17.80 22.88
N GLY A 533 19.50 -16.61 23.44
CA GLY A 533 20.22 -15.51 22.82
C GLY A 533 19.38 -14.76 21.79
N THR A 534 19.73 -13.51 21.55
CA THR A 534 18.98 -12.60 20.68
C THR A 534 19.16 -12.91 19.17
N LYS A 535 20.39 -13.28 18.77
CA LYS A 535 20.75 -13.54 17.36
C LYS A 535 19.87 -14.57 16.65
N PRO A 536 19.60 -15.77 17.21
CA PRO A 536 18.71 -16.74 16.55
C PRO A 536 17.31 -16.19 16.30
N ILE A 537 16.78 -15.36 17.22
CA ILE A 537 15.46 -14.74 17.10
C ILE A 537 15.45 -13.69 15.98
N VAL A 538 16.48 -12.82 15.93
CA VAL A 538 16.63 -11.82 14.86
C VAL A 538 16.74 -12.50 13.49
N GLN A 539 17.56 -13.54 13.38
CA GLN A 539 17.69 -14.30 12.14
C GLN A 539 16.39 -14.97 11.72
N LEU A 540 15.60 -15.49 12.67
CA LEU A 540 14.30 -16.07 12.39
C LEU A 540 13.33 -15.01 11.88
N LEU A 541 13.25 -13.83 12.51
CA LEU A 541 12.40 -12.71 12.05
C LEU A 541 12.74 -12.32 10.61
N HIS A 542 14.04 -12.22 10.26
CA HIS A 542 14.45 -11.93 8.87
C HIS A 542 14.07 -13.03 7.89
N ARG A 543 14.22 -14.32 8.26
CA ARG A 543 13.73 -15.43 7.42
C ARG A 543 12.21 -15.40 7.21
N LEU A 544 11.46 -14.92 8.21
CA LEU A 544 10.00 -14.75 8.11
C LEU A 544 9.57 -13.51 7.31
N GLY A 545 10.52 -12.73 6.77
CA GLY A 545 10.24 -11.59 5.89
C GLY A 545 10.24 -10.21 6.56
N VAL A 546 10.65 -10.11 7.83
CA VAL A 546 10.86 -8.81 8.49
C VAL A 546 12.17 -8.21 7.98
N THR A 547 12.10 -7.11 7.22
CA THR A 547 13.26 -6.43 6.63
C THR A 547 13.74 -5.25 7.47
N SER A 548 12.90 -4.74 8.37
CA SER A 548 13.24 -3.68 9.31
C SER A 548 14.40 -4.09 10.21
N ALA A 549 15.24 -3.14 10.58
CA ALA A 549 16.36 -3.39 11.51
C ALA A 549 15.82 -3.73 12.90
N ILE A 550 16.24 -4.86 13.44
CA ILE A 550 15.88 -5.34 14.78
C ILE A 550 17.09 -5.17 15.68
N GLY A 551 16.90 -4.51 16.84
CA GLY A 551 17.94 -4.35 17.83
C GLY A 551 18.38 -5.70 18.43
N ASP A 552 19.68 -5.85 18.72
CA ASP A 552 20.26 -7.06 19.31
C ASP A 552 20.26 -7.00 20.85
N ASP A 553 19.12 -6.57 21.43
CA ASP A 553 18.88 -6.53 22.88
C ASP A 553 17.59 -7.26 23.24
N LEU A 554 17.48 -7.65 24.51
CA LEU A 554 16.36 -8.44 24.99
C LEU A 554 14.99 -7.73 24.87
N SER A 555 14.95 -6.40 25.03
CA SER A 555 13.70 -5.66 24.91
C SER A 555 13.22 -5.62 23.45
N SER A 556 14.15 -5.45 22.51
CA SER A 556 13.86 -5.43 21.07
C SER A 556 13.31 -6.75 20.57
N VAL A 557 13.91 -7.87 20.95
CA VAL A 557 13.49 -9.19 20.44
C VAL A 557 12.35 -9.82 21.23
N ALA A 558 12.29 -9.63 22.57
CA ALA A 558 11.30 -10.29 23.41
C ALA A 558 10.01 -9.48 23.59
N LEU A 559 10.12 -8.16 23.64
CA LEU A 559 8.99 -7.26 23.89
C LEU A 559 8.66 -6.37 22.70
N GLY A 560 9.38 -6.51 21.57
CA GLY A 560 9.09 -5.83 20.32
C GLY A 560 9.26 -4.31 20.42
N SER A 561 10.35 -3.83 21.03
CA SER A 561 10.68 -2.40 21.05
C SER A 561 11.32 -1.91 19.75
N SER A 562 11.81 -2.79 18.86
CA SER A 562 12.21 -2.45 17.49
C SER A 562 10.99 -2.21 16.61
N SER A 563 11.06 -1.17 15.77
CA SER A 563 9.91 -0.75 14.95
C SER A 563 9.86 -1.51 13.63
N VAL A 564 8.67 -1.98 13.26
CA VAL A 564 8.36 -2.69 12.00
C VAL A 564 7.12 -2.12 11.33
N SER A 565 6.86 -2.44 10.06
CA SER A 565 5.60 -2.09 9.41
C SER A 565 4.51 -3.13 9.71
N LEU A 566 3.25 -2.70 9.53
CA LEU A 566 2.11 -3.62 9.62
C LEU A 566 2.20 -4.72 8.57
N MET A 567 2.64 -4.40 7.36
CA MET A 567 2.84 -5.37 6.27
C MET A 567 3.84 -6.46 6.66
N GLU A 568 5.02 -6.08 7.18
CA GLU A 568 6.07 -7.04 7.57
C GLU A 568 5.60 -8.00 8.67
N ILE A 569 4.98 -7.47 9.71
CA ILE A 569 4.52 -8.32 10.81
C ILE A 569 3.35 -9.21 10.38
N THR A 570 2.43 -8.71 9.54
CA THR A 570 1.33 -9.52 9.00
C THR A 570 1.87 -10.65 8.12
N ALA A 571 2.88 -10.39 7.28
CA ALA A 571 3.53 -11.39 6.45
C ALA A 571 4.26 -12.46 7.27
N ALA A 572 4.92 -12.06 8.37
CA ALA A 572 5.60 -13.01 9.26
C ALA A 572 4.60 -13.98 9.93
N TYR A 573 3.41 -13.51 10.34
CA TYR A 573 2.32 -14.39 10.78
C TYR A 573 1.75 -15.22 9.63
N GLY A 574 1.71 -14.67 8.41
CA GLY A 574 1.36 -15.41 7.20
C GLY A 574 2.26 -16.61 6.95
N ALA A 575 3.56 -16.47 7.19
CA ALA A 575 4.48 -17.60 7.09
C ALA A 575 4.16 -18.71 8.09
N VAL A 576 3.75 -18.37 9.31
CA VAL A 576 3.30 -19.36 10.32
C VAL A 576 2.00 -20.04 9.87
N ALA A 577 1.02 -19.24 9.39
CA ALA A 577 -0.25 -19.76 8.85
C ALA A 577 -0.05 -20.73 7.67
N ASN A 578 1.01 -20.51 6.88
CA ASN A 578 1.40 -21.29 5.70
C ASN A 578 2.41 -22.41 6.03
N GLY A 579 2.34 -23.01 7.23
CA GLY A 579 3.20 -24.13 7.59
C GLY A 579 4.70 -23.79 7.60
N GLY A 580 5.06 -22.57 7.89
CA GLY A 580 6.45 -22.09 7.98
C GLY A 580 7.04 -21.60 6.66
N VAL A 581 6.26 -21.54 5.58
CA VAL A 581 6.70 -21.00 4.29
C VAL A 581 6.46 -19.50 4.23
N ALA A 582 7.51 -18.70 4.27
CA ALA A 582 7.44 -17.27 4.05
C ALA A 582 7.23 -16.98 2.56
N VAL A 583 6.27 -16.10 2.25
CA VAL A 583 6.00 -15.62 0.90
C VAL A 583 6.05 -14.10 0.91
N LYS A 584 6.84 -13.50 0.02
CA LYS A 584 6.94 -12.04 -0.09
C LYS A 584 5.58 -11.46 -0.52
N PRO A 585 5.00 -10.48 0.21
CA PRO A 585 3.75 -9.85 -0.18
C PRO A 585 3.83 -9.21 -1.56
N ALA A 586 2.81 -9.47 -2.38
CA ALA A 586 2.69 -8.93 -3.73
C ALA A 586 1.31 -8.29 -3.93
N ALA A 587 1.30 -7.03 -4.37
CA ALA A 587 0.10 -6.31 -4.77
C ALA A 587 -0.16 -6.41 -6.29
N VAL A 588 0.85 -6.80 -7.08
CA VAL A 588 0.79 -6.95 -8.54
C VAL A 588 0.97 -8.42 -8.90
N ARG A 589 0.14 -8.92 -9.80
CA ARG A 589 0.27 -10.25 -10.41
C ARG A 589 1.06 -10.20 -11.71
N SER A 590 0.69 -9.30 -12.60
CA SER A 590 1.36 -9.14 -13.90
C SER A 590 1.18 -7.74 -14.45
N THR A 591 2.07 -7.36 -15.34
CA THR A 591 1.91 -6.19 -16.19
C THR A 591 1.95 -6.60 -17.65
N ARG A 592 1.09 -5.98 -18.46
CA ARG A 592 0.95 -6.29 -19.91
C ARG A 592 1.04 -5.02 -20.73
N ASP A 593 1.55 -5.14 -21.92
CA ASP A 593 1.56 -4.06 -22.89
C ASP A 593 0.18 -3.88 -23.57
N ARG A 594 0.10 -2.91 -24.49
CA ARG A 594 -1.12 -2.60 -25.27
C ARG A 594 -1.59 -3.77 -26.14
N ARG A 595 -0.70 -4.72 -26.48
CA ARG A 595 -1.04 -5.91 -27.28
C ARG A 595 -1.54 -7.07 -26.43
N GLY A 596 -1.45 -6.95 -25.09
CA GLY A 596 -1.76 -7.99 -24.14
C GLY A 596 -0.55 -8.88 -23.79
N ASP A 597 0.63 -8.59 -24.35
CA ASP A 597 1.85 -9.35 -24.06
C ASP A 597 2.33 -9.05 -22.64
N ILE A 598 2.73 -10.10 -21.91
CA ILE A 598 3.24 -9.96 -20.55
C ILE A 598 4.62 -9.31 -20.59
N ILE A 599 4.74 -8.12 -19.97
CA ILE A 599 6.01 -7.41 -19.79
C ILE A 599 6.72 -7.93 -18.53
N TRP A 600 5.96 -8.14 -17.46
CA TRP A 600 6.46 -8.62 -16.18
C TRP A 600 5.38 -9.45 -15.49
N ASN A 601 5.82 -10.49 -14.78
CA ASN A 601 4.94 -11.38 -14.03
C ASN A 601 5.53 -11.59 -12.63
N ALA A 602 4.74 -11.40 -11.60
CA ALA A 602 5.16 -11.68 -10.23
C ALA A 602 5.30 -13.18 -10.04
N VAL A 603 6.52 -13.62 -9.76
CA VAL A 603 6.77 -14.98 -9.30
C VAL A 603 6.77 -14.95 -7.78
N PRO A 604 5.89 -15.70 -7.09
CA PRO A 604 5.91 -15.75 -5.64
C PRO A 604 7.29 -16.19 -5.13
N ASP A 605 7.97 -15.30 -4.40
CA ASP A 605 9.22 -15.63 -3.70
C ASP A 605 8.87 -16.39 -2.42
N ARG A 606 9.10 -17.70 -2.45
CA ARG A 606 8.74 -18.64 -1.38
C ARG A 606 9.98 -19.23 -0.75
N GLN A 607 10.07 -19.14 0.56
CA GLN A 607 11.16 -19.72 1.34
C GLN A 607 10.64 -20.48 2.55
N GLN A 608 11.08 -21.72 2.78
CA GLN A 608 10.85 -22.42 4.04
C GLN A 608 11.66 -21.69 5.15
N ALA A 609 10.99 -20.86 5.93
CA ALA A 609 11.61 -20.03 6.97
C ALA A 609 11.80 -20.81 8.29
N VAL A 610 10.80 -21.67 8.63
CA VAL A 610 10.78 -22.52 9.82
C VAL A 610 10.17 -23.87 9.46
N SER A 611 10.35 -24.88 10.32
CA SER A 611 9.78 -26.22 10.08
C SER A 611 8.24 -26.18 10.11
N PRO A 612 7.56 -27.05 9.34
CA PRO A 612 6.11 -27.20 9.42
C PRO A 612 5.64 -27.59 10.83
N GLN A 613 6.45 -28.37 11.55
CA GLN A 613 6.16 -28.81 12.92
C GLN A 613 6.22 -27.62 13.90
N GLY A 614 7.26 -26.78 13.82
CA GLY A 614 7.39 -25.58 14.66
C GLY A 614 6.25 -24.59 14.40
N ALA A 615 5.91 -24.37 13.13
CA ALA A 615 4.77 -23.52 12.73
C ALA A 615 3.44 -24.05 13.28
N TYR A 616 3.20 -25.38 13.22
CA TYR A 616 1.99 -25.99 13.71
C TYR A 616 1.85 -25.90 15.24
N VAL A 617 2.92 -26.20 16.00
CA VAL A 617 2.92 -26.07 17.46
C VAL A 617 2.66 -24.62 17.85
N LEU A 618 3.34 -23.66 17.21
CA LEU A 618 3.09 -22.23 17.47
C LEU A 618 1.63 -21.85 17.14
N THR A 619 1.09 -22.32 16.03
CA THR A 619 -0.32 -22.08 15.66
C THR A 619 -1.27 -22.60 16.73
N SER A 620 -1.03 -23.79 17.26
CA SER A 620 -1.81 -24.34 18.38
C SER A 620 -1.74 -23.47 19.64
N LEU A 621 -0.57 -22.91 19.94
CA LEU A 621 -0.42 -21.95 21.05
C LEU A 621 -1.23 -20.66 20.79
N LEU A 622 -1.23 -20.16 19.55
CA LEU A 622 -1.95 -18.94 19.14
C LEU A 622 -3.47 -19.16 19.02
N GLU A 623 -3.94 -20.36 18.74
CA GLU A 623 -5.35 -20.73 18.90
C GLU A 623 -5.79 -20.57 20.36
N GLY A 624 -4.92 -20.97 21.31
CA GLY A 624 -5.16 -20.77 22.74
C GLY A 624 -5.35 -19.31 23.13
N VAL A 625 -4.63 -18.38 22.50
CA VAL A 625 -4.82 -16.93 22.71
C VAL A 625 -6.25 -16.48 22.35
N ILE A 626 -6.83 -17.04 21.28
CA ILE A 626 -8.22 -16.78 20.87
C ILE A 626 -9.21 -17.51 21.78
N GLN A 627 -8.90 -18.73 22.21
CA GLN A 627 -9.82 -19.55 22.97
C GLN A 627 -9.91 -19.12 24.44
N ARG A 628 -8.79 -18.83 25.10
CA ARG A 628 -8.66 -18.63 26.55
C ARG A 628 -7.87 -17.39 26.95
N GLY A 629 -7.06 -16.85 26.02
CA GLY A 629 -6.10 -15.79 26.28
C GLY A 629 -6.62 -14.38 26.08
N THR A 630 -5.68 -13.48 25.80
CA THR A 630 -5.89 -12.03 25.67
C THR A 630 -6.84 -11.62 24.53
N ALA A 631 -7.11 -12.51 23.58
CA ALA A 631 -8.02 -12.29 22.45
C ALA A 631 -9.31 -13.11 22.52
N SER A 632 -9.69 -13.64 23.68
CA SER A 632 -10.87 -14.51 23.86
C SER A 632 -12.20 -13.86 23.45
N LYS A 633 -12.27 -12.53 23.41
CA LYS A 633 -13.42 -11.79 22.88
C LYS A 633 -13.69 -12.09 21.39
N ALA A 634 -12.68 -12.51 20.62
CA ALA A 634 -12.84 -12.87 19.21
C ALA A 634 -13.84 -14.03 19.00
N ARG A 635 -14.05 -14.88 20.00
CA ARG A 635 -15.05 -15.96 19.94
C ARG A 635 -16.49 -15.45 19.75
N ALA A 636 -16.75 -14.20 20.14
CA ALA A 636 -18.08 -13.60 20.02
C ALA A 636 -18.53 -13.39 18.56
N ILE A 637 -17.64 -13.46 17.57
CA ILE A 637 -18.01 -13.39 16.14
C ILE A 637 -18.61 -14.71 15.60
N GLY A 638 -18.58 -15.76 16.42
CA GLY A 638 -19.24 -17.04 16.09
C GLY A 638 -18.51 -17.92 15.08
N LEU A 639 -17.26 -17.63 14.73
CA LEU A 639 -16.45 -18.49 13.86
C LEU A 639 -16.24 -19.84 14.52
N GLN A 640 -16.57 -20.90 13.78
CA GLN A 640 -16.34 -22.29 14.16
C GLN A 640 -15.11 -22.82 13.43
N GLY A 641 -14.21 -23.48 14.17
CA GLY A 641 -12.98 -24.04 13.61
C GLY A 641 -11.73 -23.28 14.05
N SER A 642 -10.67 -23.41 13.27
CA SER A 642 -9.33 -23.02 13.65
C SER A 642 -9.00 -21.56 13.29
N VAL A 643 -8.93 -20.74 14.33
CA VAL A 643 -8.50 -19.34 14.22
C VAL A 643 -7.40 -19.08 15.26
N ALA A 644 -6.27 -18.56 14.79
CA ALA A 644 -5.13 -18.23 15.63
C ALA A 644 -4.85 -16.71 15.58
N GLY A 645 -4.25 -16.14 16.62
CA GLY A 645 -3.95 -14.73 16.61
C GLY A 645 -3.25 -14.23 17.86
N LYS A 646 -2.81 -12.98 17.83
CA LYS A 646 -2.08 -12.35 18.92
C LYS A 646 -2.37 -10.85 19.01
N THR A 647 -2.51 -10.36 20.23
CA THR A 647 -2.58 -8.93 20.56
C THR A 647 -1.18 -8.34 20.69
N GLY A 648 -0.99 -7.12 20.24
CA GLY A 648 0.19 -6.28 20.48
C GLY A 648 -0.21 -5.00 21.22
N THR A 649 0.58 -4.61 22.18
CA THR A 649 0.47 -3.33 22.89
C THR A 649 1.87 -2.88 23.23
N THR A 650 2.19 -1.63 22.89
CA THR A 650 3.51 -1.06 23.20
C THR A 650 3.57 -0.48 24.61
N ASP A 651 4.77 -0.33 25.13
CA ASP A 651 5.01 0.41 26.35
C ASP A 651 4.50 1.83 26.23
N GLY A 652 3.84 2.31 27.30
CA GLY A 652 3.18 3.62 27.28
C GLY A 652 1.90 3.68 26.44
N TYR A 653 1.39 2.53 25.95
CA TYR A 653 0.12 2.45 25.21
C TYR A 653 0.04 3.37 23.99
N ARG A 654 1.11 3.48 23.22
CA ARG A 654 1.15 4.31 22.01
C ARG A 654 0.51 3.63 20.81
N ASP A 655 0.76 2.33 20.65
CA ASP A 655 0.32 1.52 19.52
C ASP A 655 -0.46 0.30 20.00
N ALA A 656 -1.58 0.03 19.36
CA ALA A 656 -2.43 -1.12 19.59
C ALA A 656 -2.50 -1.96 18.30
N TRP A 657 -2.18 -3.26 18.44
CA TRP A 657 -2.10 -4.18 17.30
C TRP A 657 -2.93 -5.43 17.54
N PHE A 658 -3.39 -6.01 16.44
CA PHE A 658 -3.87 -7.38 16.42
C PHE A 658 -3.55 -8.03 15.09
N VAL A 659 -3.00 -9.23 15.12
CA VAL A 659 -2.86 -10.08 13.93
C VAL A 659 -3.56 -11.39 14.21
N GLY A 660 -4.50 -11.76 13.35
CA GLY A 660 -5.21 -13.03 13.44
C GLY A 660 -5.32 -13.68 12.05
N TYR A 661 -5.37 -15.01 12.03
CA TYR A 661 -5.32 -15.77 10.79
C TYR A 661 -6.06 -17.11 10.84
N THR A 662 -6.40 -17.59 9.65
CA THR A 662 -6.82 -18.96 9.33
C THR A 662 -5.78 -19.57 8.38
N SER A 663 -6.05 -20.76 7.81
CA SER A 663 -5.24 -21.33 6.73
C SER A 663 -5.24 -20.49 5.46
N ASP A 664 -6.29 -19.68 5.23
CA ASP A 664 -6.58 -19.05 3.94
C ASP A 664 -6.42 -17.52 3.96
N VAL A 665 -6.43 -16.90 5.13
CA VAL A 665 -6.34 -15.45 5.26
C VAL A 665 -5.62 -15.02 6.53
N VAL A 666 -4.79 -13.98 6.41
CA VAL A 666 -4.13 -13.30 7.53
C VAL A 666 -4.55 -11.84 7.53
N ILE A 667 -5.02 -11.36 8.67
CA ILE A 667 -5.48 -9.98 8.85
C ILE A 667 -4.66 -9.32 9.94
N GLY A 668 -3.96 -8.25 9.58
CA GLY A 668 -3.25 -7.37 10.51
C GLY A 668 -3.97 -6.04 10.68
N VAL A 669 -4.11 -5.58 11.92
CA VAL A 669 -4.72 -4.29 12.27
C VAL A 669 -3.80 -3.52 13.20
N TRP A 670 -3.59 -2.24 12.92
CA TRP A 670 -2.90 -1.28 13.77
C TRP A 670 -3.79 -0.08 14.05
N VAL A 671 -3.71 0.45 15.29
CA VAL A 671 -4.39 1.69 15.73
C VAL A 671 -3.41 2.50 16.57
N GLY A 672 -3.29 3.81 16.30
CA GLY A 672 -2.39 4.72 17.01
C GLY A 672 -2.50 6.16 16.51
N PHE A 673 -1.57 7.00 16.94
CA PHE A 673 -1.43 8.38 16.49
C PHE A 673 -0.12 8.57 15.71
N ASP A 674 -0.11 9.50 14.76
CA ASP A 674 1.09 9.81 13.98
C ASP A 674 2.20 10.47 14.83
N ASP A 675 1.83 11.26 15.82
CA ASP A 675 2.71 11.95 16.77
C ASP A 675 3.18 11.08 17.96
N GLU A 676 2.89 9.78 17.94
CA GLU A 676 3.28 8.79 18.97
C GLU A 676 2.74 9.06 20.39
N ARG A 677 1.76 9.93 20.54
CA ARG A 677 1.09 10.11 21.85
C ARG A 677 0.36 8.84 22.27
N ALA A 678 0.18 8.69 23.57
CA ALA A 678 -0.44 7.50 24.14
C ALA A 678 -1.91 7.36 23.74
N LEU A 679 -2.25 6.23 23.09
CA LEU A 679 -3.63 5.81 22.80
C LEU A 679 -4.40 5.46 24.09
N ARG A 680 -3.69 5.00 25.12
CA ARG A 680 -4.22 4.52 26.42
C ARG A 680 -5.18 3.34 26.30
N LEU A 681 -5.10 2.58 25.21
CA LEU A 681 -5.86 1.37 24.94
C LEU A 681 -4.92 0.24 24.55
N THR A 682 -5.31 -0.98 24.90
CA THR A 682 -4.59 -2.19 24.49
C THR A 682 -4.98 -2.65 23.08
N GLY A 683 -4.20 -3.57 22.50
CA GLY A 683 -4.56 -4.24 21.24
C GLY A 683 -5.92 -4.94 21.32
N SER A 684 -6.27 -5.53 22.47
CA SER A 684 -7.58 -6.16 22.69
C SER A 684 -8.75 -5.16 22.78
N GLN A 685 -8.47 -3.90 23.09
CA GLN A 685 -9.49 -2.84 23.20
C GLN A 685 -9.66 -2.03 21.91
N ALA A 686 -8.58 -1.82 21.15
CA ALA A 686 -8.60 -0.96 19.96
C ALA A 686 -8.54 -1.75 18.65
N ALA A 687 -7.52 -2.59 18.43
CA ALA A 687 -7.32 -3.27 17.15
C ALA A 687 -8.18 -4.54 16.99
N LEU A 688 -8.34 -5.34 18.04
CA LEU A 688 -9.14 -6.57 18.01
C LEU A 688 -10.61 -6.35 17.60
N PRO A 689 -11.34 -5.31 18.08
CA PRO A 689 -12.73 -5.08 17.62
C PRO A 689 -12.84 -4.77 16.12
N ILE A 690 -11.86 -4.07 15.54
CA ILE A 690 -11.79 -3.79 14.10
C ILE A 690 -11.56 -5.09 13.33
N TRP A 691 -10.60 -5.90 13.79
CA TRP A 691 -10.33 -7.22 13.24
C TRP A 691 -11.57 -8.11 13.30
N MET A 692 -12.32 -8.11 14.41
CA MET A 692 -13.54 -8.91 14.58
C MET A 692 -14.64 -8.50 13.59
N ASP A 693 -14.87 -7.20 13.38
CA ASP A 693 -15.86 -6.73 12.40
C ASP A 693 -15.48 -7.17 10.98
N LEU A 694 -14.20 -7.01 10.60
CA LEU A 694 -13.70 -7.44 9.30
C LEU A 694 -13.73 -8.95 9.13
N ALA A 695 -13.19 -9.71 10.09
CA ALA A 695 -13.15 -11.17 10.05
C ALA A 695 -14.54 -11.79 9.94
N GLY A 696 -15.54 -11.24 10.66
CA GLY A 696 -16.93 -11.68 10.58
C GLY A 696 -17.58 -11.45 9.21
N ARG A 697 -17.04 -10.55 8.39
CA ARG A 697 -17.53 -10.28 7.03
C ARG A 697 -16.87 -11.15 5.96
N ILE A 698 -15.57 -11.44 6.10
CA ILE A 698 -14.78 -12.08 5.03
C ILE A 698 -14.41 -13.54 5.31
N ILE A 699 -14.42 -13.97 6.58
CA ILE A 699 -14.12 -15.36 6.94
C ILE A 699 -15.42 -16.16 7.01
N PRO A 700 -15.52 -17.31 6.32
CA PRO A 700 -16.70 -18.16 6.42
C PRO A 700 -16.96 -18.60 7.87
N PRO A 701 -18.24 -18.83 8.27
CA PRO A 701 -18.57 -19.24 9.65
C PRO A 701 -17.88 -20.52 10.09
N THR A 702 -17.60 -21.43 9.16
CA THR A 702 -16.87 -22.69 9.41
C THR A 702 -15.50 -22.59 8.74
N VAL A 703 -14.46 -22.62 9.57
CA VAL A 703 -13.05 -22.55 9.16
C VAL A 703 -12.44 -23.94 9.23
N PRO A 704 -11.74 -24.41 8.19
CA PRO A 704 -11.01 -25.68 8.25
C PRO A 704 -9.98 -25.69 9.40
N ALA A 705 -9.72 -26.88 9.96
CA ALA A 705 -8.63 -27.05 10.89
C ALA A 705 -7.27 -26.88 10.19
N PHE A 706 -6.29 -26.34 10.89
CA PHE A 706 -4.92 -26.35 10.38
C PHE A 706 -4.42 -27.78 10.18
N VAL A 707 -3.79 -28.02 9.05
CA VAL A 707 -3.30 -29.37 8.70
C VAL A 707 -2.12 -29.73 9.60
N MET A 708 -2.27 -30.81 10.38
CA MET A 708 -1.20 -31.32 11.22
C MET A 708 -0.14 -32.01 10.35
N PRO A 709 1.11 -31.53 10.35
CA PRO A 709 2.17 -32.17 9.56
C PRO A 709 2.66 -33.46 10.22
N PRO A 710 3.30 -34.38 9.47
CA PRO A 710 4.01 -35.51 10.05
C PRO A 710 5.09 -35.04 11.06
N GLY A 711 5.31 -35.86 12.11
CA GLY A 711 6.27 -35.53 13.18
C GLY A 711 5.69 -34.62 14.27
N ILE A 712 4.35 -34.58 14.39
CA ILE A 712 3.66 -34.01 15.55
C ILE A 712 3.04 -35.12 16.38
N VAL A 713 3.20 -35.06 17.69
CA VAL A 713 2.60 -35.97 18.66
C VAL A 713 1.79 -35.20 19.69
N ALA A 714 0.66 -35.77 20.09
CA ALA A 714 -0.15 -35.23 21.18
C ALA A 714 0.12 -36.03 22.47
N ARG A 715 0.23 -35.33 23.60
CA ARG A 715 0.37 -35.94 24.92
C ARG A 715 -0.50 -35.21 25.92
N THR A 716 -1.03 -35.95 26.88
CA THR A 716 -1.72 -35.35 28.01
C THR A 716 -0.71 -35.01 29.12
N ILE A 717 -0.67 -33.73 29.50
CA ILE A 717 0.25 -33.21 30.53
C ILE A 717 -0.48 -32.66 31.72
N ASP A 718 0.22 -32.61 32.84
CA ASP A 718 -0.16 -31.81 34.00
C ASP A 718 0.40 -30.37 33.78
N PRO A 719 -0.45 -29.35 33.64
CA PRO A 719 0.00 -27.99 33.34
C PRO A 719 0.79 -27.36 34.51
N LYS A 720 0.72 -27.88 35.71
CA LYS A 720 1.50 -27.39 36.88
C LYS A 720 2.94 -27.87 36.85
N THR A 721 3.20 -29.04 36.31
CA THR A 721 4.53 -29.65 36.30
C THR A 721 5.15 -29.68 34.93
N GLY A 722 4.35 -29.55 33.85
CA GLY A 722 4.78 -29.72 32.46
C GLY A 722 5.12 -31.17 32.10
N GLN A 723 4.90 -32.13 33.03
CA GLN A 723 5.18 -33.56 32.87
C GLN A 723 3.94 -34.29 32.33
N LEU A 724 4.12 -35.54 31.90
CA LEU A 724 3.00 -36.40 31.46
C LEU A 724 2.01 -36.57 32.63
N ALA A 725 0.72 -36.37 32.33
CA ALA A 725 -0.31 -36.48 33.37
C ALA A 725 -0.49 -37.93 33.81
N THR A 726 -0.82 -38.08 35.11
CA THR A 726 -1.34 -39.32 35.70
C THR A 726 -2.83 -39.18 35.96
N SER A 727 -3.54 -40.27 36.22
CA SER A 727 -4.95 -40.24 36.62
C SER A 727 -5.25 -39.44 37.88
N GLN A 728 -4.23 -39.13 38.68
CA GLN A 728 -4.33 -38.37 39.93
C GLN A 728 -4.06 -36.86 39.73
N CYS A 729 -3.65 -36.43 38.56
CA CYS A 729 -3.46 -35.02 38.28
C CYS A 729 -4.81 -34.28 38.30
N PRO A 730 -4.95 -33.20 39.11
CA PRO A 730 -6.21 -32.46 39.24
C PRO A 730 -6.64 -31.81 37.95
N GLU A 731 -5.66 -31.44 37.09
CA GLU A 731 -5.85 -30.84 35.79
C GLU A 731 -5.02 -31.61 34.75
N GLN A 732 -5.66 -31.93 33.65
CA GLN A 732 -5.02 -32.64 32.52
C GLN A 732 -5.33 -31.90 31.25
N VAL A 733 -4.28 -31.54 30.49
CA VAL A 733 -4.39 -30.80 29.26
C VAL A 733 -3.75 -31.59 28.11
N SER A 734 -4.47 -31.73 27.03
CA SER A 734 -3.88 -32.25 25.78
C SER A 734 -2.98 -31.20 25.16
N GLU A 735 -1.72 -31.55 24.92
CA GLU A 735 -0.71 -30.66 24.36
C GLU A 735 -0.06 -31.31 23.13
N VAL A 736 0.39 -30.49 22.19
CA VAL A 736 1.06 -30.94 20.96
C VAL A 736 2.55 -30.62 21.01
N PHE A 737 3.35 -31.56 20.50
CA PHE A 737 4.80 -31.48 20.52
C PHE A 737 5.37 -31.87 19.15
N ILE A 738 6.55 -31.36 18.85
CA ILE A 738 7.39 -31.94 17.80
C ILE A 738 7.86 -33.31 18.33
N GLU A 739 7.72 -34.35 17.53
CA GLU A 739 8.09 -35.72 17.89
C GLU A 739 9.53 -35.79 18.40
N GLY A 740 9.74 -36.44 19.57
CA GLY A 740 11.01 -36.53 20.25
C GLY A 740 11.31 -35.35 21.21
N THR A 741 10.43 -34.33 21.26
CA THR A 741 10.57 -33.21 22.21
C THR A 741 9.52 -33.23 23.32
N GLU A 742 8.59 -34.20 23.29
CA GLU A 742 7.57 -34.37 24.33
C GLU A 742 8.17 -34.79 25.67
N PRO A 743 7.52 -34.45 26.80
CA PRO A 743 7.93 -34.93 28.10
C PRO A 743 7.95 -36.45 28.18
N SER A 744 8.99 -37.02 28.77
CA SER A 744 9.16 -38.47 28.95
C SER A 744 8.88 -38.93 30.38
N VAL A 745 8.74 -37.98 31.32
CA VAL A 745 8.56 -38.23 32.73
C VAL A 745 7.11 -37.96 33.13
N TYR A 746 6.52 -38.86 33.89
CA TYR A 746 5.19 -38.70 34.48
C TYR A 746 5.23 -37.76 35.72
N CYS A 747 4.12 -37.08 35.96
CA CYS A 747 3.96 -36.14 37.05
C CYS A 747 4.30 -36.80 38.41
N GLU A 748 5.40 -36.33 39.01
CA GLU A 748 5.86 -36.82 40.29
C GLU A 748 5.12 -36.18 41.46
N VAL A 749 4.58 -34.98 41.26
CA VAL A 749 3.87 -34.21 42.31
C VAL A 749 2.52 -34.81 42.64
N HIS A 750 1.79 -35.27 41.65
CA HIS A 750 0.49 -35.88 41.79
C HIS A 750 0.58 -37.44 41.69
N GLY A 751 1.71 -37.99 42.03
CA GLY A 751 2.23 -39.35 41.96
C GLY A 751 1.25 -40.45 41.69
N GLY A 752 1.37 -41.10 40.56
CA GLY A 752 0.89 -42.47 40.41
C GLY A 752 1.70 -43.39 41.29
N GLY A 753 1.05 -44.22 42.13
CA GLY A 753 1.73 -45.18 42.96
C GLY A 753 2.60 -46.13 42.14
N ILE A 754 3.48 -46.87 42.77
CA ILE A 754 4.43 -47.84 42.20
C ILE A 754 3.79 -48.72 41.09
N TRP A 755 2.47 -48.99 41.19
CA TRP A 755 1.68 -49.77 40.24
C TRP A 755 1.46 -49.09 38.86
N GLU A 756 1.28 -47.80 38.80
CA GLU A 756 1.16 -47.13 37.48
C GLU A 756 2.52 -47.02 36.79
N ARG A 757 3.61 -46.79 37.52
CA ARG A 757 4.98 -46.86 36.97
C ARG A 757 5.29 -48.26 36.42
N LEU A 758 4.86 -49.31 37.07
CA LEU A 758 5.03 -50.71 36.63
C LEU A 758 4.17 -51.03 35.37
N LYS A 759 2.91 -50.58 35.33
CA LYS A 759 2.04 -50.78 34.14
C LYS A 759 2.69 -50.22 32.87
N HIS A 760 3.23 -48.98 32.93
CA HIS A 760 3.88 -48.36 31.78
C HIS A 760 5.24 -48.94 31.44
N THR A 761 6.03 -49.33 32.42
CA THR A 761 7.33 -49.99 32.19
C THR A 761 7.21 -51.36 31.56
N PHE A 762 6.12 -52.08 31.84
CA PHE A 762 5.88 -53.43 31.36
C PHE A 762 4.77 -53.59 30.33
N GLY A 763 4.16 -52.47 29.82
CA GLY A 763 3.20 -52.50 28.73
C GLY A 763 1.85 -53.15 29.06
N PHE A 764 1.44 -53.13 30.31
CA PHE A 764 0.12 -53.62 30.71
C PHE A 764 -0.95 -52.53 30.47
N PRO A 765 -2.13 -52.90 29.87
CA PRO A 765 -3.21 -51.95 29.64
C PRO A 765 -3.83 -51.34 30.90
#